data_f2c8ad9efc0240f0c58ea6f19165167e
#
_entry.id   f2c8ad9efc0240f0c58ea6f19165167e
#
_cell.length_a   1.000
_cell.length_b   1.000
_cell.length_c   1.000
_cell.angle_alpha   90.00
_cell.angle_beta   90.00
_cell.angle_gamma   90.00
#
_symmetry.space_group_name_H-M   'P 1'
#
loop_
_entity.id
_entity.type
_entity.pdbx_description
1 polymer ?
#
loop_
_entity_poly.entity_id
_entity_poly.type
_entity_poly.pdbx_seq_one_letter_code
_entity_poly.pdbx_strand_id
1 'polypeptide(L)'
;LDGASQIAVPAFVSTLCICIVFVPIFFLSGTARFLFQPLAMAVIFAMLASYFLSRTVVPTMVRFLLREHLDEIDTSLAGGIQAPNGGEEKIDHRSRQERIERPRSASGRVLGFLSGIHEKFNHVFEKLRARYVNALRWCLEHRRIVFAGMGAMVLISLCLIPFLGRDFFPAVDAGQFRLHVRAPAGTRLESTQERFFQVGRAIREVVPPNEIQNVLDNIGLPTSGINLAFSDSSTISAADGEILVALNPNHKPTAQYVRILREKLHRDFPDMEFYFSAPDIVSQILNFGIPSPIDIQVTGRDPKGYDIANQIKARVAQIPGAVDVHVHQLVNGPDLRVNVDRTRAEQIGLTQSNVAQTMLISLSSSGQTAPNYWLNFQNGVNYQVAVQTPQYKVDTLQDLKNTPVVAPNLPRPELLGNLATVERRESPVIVNHYNVQPVFDVLANVQARDLGGVADEVSKVVDSFKSKLPRGTFLSMRGQVQSMNSSFAGLGAGLIFAIVLVYFLMVVNFQSWTDPFIIIMALPGALCGIIWMLFLSGTTLNVPSLMGAIMAIGVATANSILVVTFANDERCAHENKNSFDAALSAGFTRLRPVIMTALAMIIGMLPMSLGLGEGGEQNAPLGRAVIGGLLVATVTTLFFVPVVYSLLRKKEFTCDEDEEFARQEHGGTAEGGAQ
;
A
#
# COMPACT_ATOMS: atom_id res chain seq x y z
N LEU A 1 1.79 33.59 27.74
CA LEU A 1 2.84 32.65 28.15
C LEU A 1 2.26 31.49 28.95
N ASP A 2 1.39 31.73 29.91
CA ASP A 2 0.84 30.71 30.83
C ASP A 2 0.04 29.63 30.09
N GLY A 3 -0.83 29.99 29.15
CA GLY A 3 -1.53 29.03 28.33
C GLY A 3 -0.61 28.19 27.43
N ALA A 4 0.55 28.73 27.03
CA ALA A 4 1.54 27.97 26.28
C ALA A 4 2.33 27.03 27.19
N SER A 5 2.61 27.39 28.44
CA SER A 5 3.31 26.53 29.41
C SER A 5 2.45 25.34 29.85
N GLN A 6 1.17 25.56 30.15
CA GLN A 6 0.23 24.50 30.55
C GLN A 6 0.08 23.36 29.55
N ILE A 7 0.13 23.68 28.27
CA ILE A 7 -0.06 22.66 27.18
C ILE A 7 1.29 22.06 26.74
N ALA A 8 2.43 22.50 27.30
CA ALA A 8 3.76 22.11 26.85
C ALA A 8 3.99 20.61 26.88
N VAL A 9 3.89 20.05 28.08
CA VAL A 9 4.20 18.63 28.34
C VAL A 9 3.16 17.72 27.69
N PRO A 10 1.84 17.93 27.83
CA PRO A 10 0.85 17.07 27.16
C PRO A 10 0.97 17.07 25.64
N ALA A 11 1.27 18.21 25.01
CA ALA A 11 1.47 18.29 23.57
C ALA A 11 2.76 17.57 23.12
N PHE A 12 3.84 17.67 23.89
CA PHE A 12 5.09 16.94 23.62
C PHE A 12 4.87 15.43 23.67
N VAL A 13 4.27 14.94 24.75
CA VAL A 13 4.00 13.51 24.93
C VAL A 13 3.05 12.99 23.84
N SER A 14 2.01 13.73 23.51
CA SER A 14 1.10 13.41 22.42
C SER A 14 1.84 13.29 21.09
N THR A 15 2.73 14.24 20.77
CA THR A 15 3.58 14.20 19.56
C THR A 15 4.50 12.99 19.57
N LEU A 16 5.14 12.71 20.71
CA LEU A 16 6.04 11.57 20.86
C LEU A 16 5.29 10.23 20.72
N CYS A 17 4.07 10.12 21.29
CA CYS A 17 3.21 8.95 21.12
C CYS A 17 2.90 8.69 19.64
N ILE A 18 2.55 9.74 18.88
CA ILE A 18 2.32 9.59 17.43
C ILE A 18 3.60 9.12 16.74
N CYS A 19 4.76 9.70 17.04
CA CYS A 19 6.03 9.29 16.43
C CYS A 19 6.39 7.83 16.74
N ILE A 20 6.20 7.38 17.98
CA ILE A 20 6.52 6.00 18.42
C ILE A 20 5.64 4.98 17.71
N VAL A 21 4.38 5.29 17.41
CA VAL A 21 3.48 4.38 16.69
C VAL A 21 4.01 4.05 15.29
N PHE A 22 4.87 4.89 14.69
CA PHE A 22 5.50 4.63 13.39
C PHE A 22 6.80 3.79 13.49
N VAL A 23 7.36 3.56 14.68
CA VAL A 23 8.58 2.74 14.86
C VAL A 23 8.46 1.33 14.23
N PRO A 24 7.32 0.62 14.31
CA PRO A 24 7.16 -0.69 13.69
C PRO A 24 7.42 -0.74 12.19
N ILE A 25 7.26 0.36 11.49
CA ILE A 25 7.48 0.44 10.04
C ILE A 25 8.95 0.18 9.66
N PHE A 26 9.87 0.51 10.57
CA PHE A 26 11.29 0.24 10.36
C PHE A 26 11.64 -1.25 10.44
N PHE A 27 10.75 -2.06 11.01
CA PHE A 27 10.89 -3.53 11.05
C PHE A 27 10.26 -4.24 9.86
N LEU A 28 9.60 -3.52 8.94
CA LEU A 28 9.12 -4.08 7.70
C LEU A 28 10.29 -4.59 6.84
N SER A 29 10.04 -5.66 6.11
CA SER A 29 10.96 -6.25 5.14
C SER A 29 10.38 -6.19 3.72
N GLY A 30 11.22 -6.39 2.70
CA GLY A 30 10.81 -6.45 1.32
C GLY A 30 10.32 -5.11 0.74
N THR A 31 9.49 -5.17 -0.31
CA THR A 31 8.99 -4.01 -1.06
C THR A 31 8.17 -3.04 -0.21
N ALA A 32 7.38 -3.55 0.74
CA ALA A 32 6.60 -2.72 1.65
C ALA A 32 7.47 -1.75 2.47
N ARG A 33 8.68 -2.16 2.88
CA ARG A 33 9.63 -1.29 3.60
C ARG A 33 10.00 -0.06 2.77
N PHE A 34 10.36 -0.25 1.50
CA PHE A 34 10.81 0.85 0.63
C PHE A 34 9.71 1.86 0.33
N LEU A 35 8.45 1.43 0.33
CA LEU A 35 7.30 2.31 0.12
C LEU A 35 6.91 3.08 1.39
N PHE A 36 6.88 2.42 2.55
CA PHE A 36 6.30 3.01 3.76
C PHE A 36 7.33 3.60 4.73
N GLN A 37 8.60 3.22 4.67
CA GLN A 37 9.63 3.83 5.50
C GLN A 37 9.80 5.34 5.22
N PRO A 38 9.87 5.82 3.96
CA PRO A 38 9.91 7.26 3.68
C PRO A 38 8.64 7.99 4.16
N LEU A 39 7.47 7.37 4.01
CA LEU A 39 6.20 7.92 4.51
C LEU A 39 6.24 8.11 6.04
N ALA A 40 6.69 7.10 6.78
CA ALA A 40 6.82 7.16 8.23
C ALA A 40 7.79 8.27 8.66
N MET A 41 8.95 8.37 8.01
CA MET A 41 9.93 9.43 8.29
C MET A 41 9.34 10.81 8.02
N ALA A 42 8.62 11.00 6.90
CA ALA A 42 7.98 12.27 6.58
C ALA A 42 6.95 12.67 7.65
N VAL A 43 6.14 11.74 8.13
CA VAL A 43 5.16 12.00 9.19
C VAL A 43 5.86 12.34 10.51
N ILE A 44 6.90 11.59 10.91
CA ILE A 44 7.67 11.85 12.14
C ILE A 44 8.27 13.26 12.09
N PHE A 45 8.97 13.63 11.01
CA PHE A 45 9.55 14.96 10.86
C PHE A 45 8.50 16.06 10.81
N ALA A 46 7.37 15.84 10.13
CA ALA A 46 6.27 16.80 10.11
C ALA A 46 5.67 17.03 11.49
N MET A 47 5.49 15.98 12.30
CA MET A 47 4.97 16.07 13.66
C MET A 47 5.94 16.80 14.58
N LEU A 48 7.24 16.51 14.51
CA LEU A 48 8.27 17.21 15.28
C LEU A 48 8.37 18.70 14.89
N ALA A 49 8.34 19.01 13.60
CA ALA A 49 8.32 20.38 13.11
C ALA A 49 7.06 21.13 13.54
N SER A 50 5.89 20.48 13.48
CA SER A 50 4.62 21.03 13.97
C SER A 50 4.68 21.37 15.44
N TYR A 51 5.23 20.49 16.28
CA TYR A 51 5.44 20.76 17.70
C TYR A 51 6.36 21.97 17.91
N PHE A 52 7.49 22.02 17.20
CA PHE A 52 8.42 23.16 17.29
C PHE A 52 7.75 24.47 16.90
N LEU A 53 7.03 24.51 15.78
CA LEU A 53 6.29 25.69 15.32
C LEU A 53 5.18 26.10 16.29
N SER A 54 4.49 25.14 16.90
CA SER A 54 3.46 25.43 17.90
C SER A 54 3.99 26.13 19.16
N ARG A 55 5.31 25.95 19.44
CA ARG A 55 5.98 26.55 20.60
C ARG A 55 6.64 27.89 20.30
N THR A 56 6.97 28.16 19.05
CA THR A 56 7.70 29.37 18.64
C THR A 56 6.80 30.34 17.88
N VAL A 57 6.23 29.91 16.78
CA VAL A 57 5.50 30.78 15.86
C VAL A 57 4.09 31.11 16.39
N VAL A 58 3.36 30.10 16.89
CA VAL A 58 1.96 30.30 17.32
C VAL A 58 1.85 31.32 18.45
N PRO A 59 2.61 31.26 19.57
CA PRO A 59 2.54 32.28 20.62
C PRO A 59 2.91 33.68 20.12
N THR A 60 3.88 33.75 19.21
CA THR A 60 4.29 35.02 18.60
C THR A 60 3.18 35.62 17.74
N MET A 61 2.54 34.80 16.91
CA MET A 61 1.41 35.24 16.07
C MET A 61 0.19 35.65 16.91
N VAL A 62 -0.11 34.91 17.97
CA VAL A 62 -1.20 35.26 18.90
C VAL A 62 -0.95 36.65 19.50
N ARG A 63 0.29 36.95 19.94
CA ARG A 63 0.65 38.26 20.45
C ARG A 63 0.48 39.38 19.43
N PHE A 64 0.80 39.12 18.15
CA PHE A 64 0.65 40.12 17.08
C PHE A 64 -0.79 40.33 16.66
N LEU A 65 -1.56 39.26 16.48
CA LEU A 65 -2.93 39.32 15.93
C LEU A 65 -3.99 39.70 16.97
N LEU A 66 -3.78 39.38 18.26
CA LEU A 66 -4.72 39.66 19.33
C LEU A 66 -4.34 40.89 20.16
N ARG A 67 -3.40 41.72 19.73
CA ARG A 67 -2.90 42.87 20.48
C ARG A 67 -4.01 43.88 20.81
N GLU A 68 -4.96 44.13 19.92
CA GLU A 68 -6.09 45.02 20.15
C GLU A 68 -7.05 44.52 21.25
N HIS A 69 -7.18 43.21 21.41
CA HIS A 69 -8.05 42.61 22.41
C HIS A 69 -7.41 42.56 23.80
N LEU A 70 -6.10 42.49 23.87
CA LEU A 70 -5.36 42.51 25.16
C LEU A 70 -5.37 43.89 25.78
N ASP A 71 -5.29 44.95 24.98
CA ASP A 71 -5.36 46.34 25.46
C ASP A 71 -6.78 46.67 26.00
N GLU A 72 -7.85 46.03 25.50
CA GLU A 72 -9.21 46.15 26.06
C GLU A 72 -9.37 45.40 27.39
N ILE A 73 -8.69 44.27 27.60
CA ILE A 73 -8.73 43.48 28.84
C ILE A 73 -7.90 44.17 29.93
N ASP A 74 -6.72 44.69 29.61
CA ASP A 74 -5.88 45.43 30.56
C ASP A 74 -6.55 46.74 31.02
N THR A 75 -7.27 47.44 30.14
CA THR A 75 -8.07 48.61 30.52
C THR A 75 -9.28 48.24 31.39
N SER A 76 -9.85 47.04 31.23
CA SER A 76 -10.96 46.58 32.08
C SER A 76 -10.49 46.11 33.47
N LEU A 77 -9.30 45.56 33.58
CA LEU A 77 -8.67 45.16 34.85
C LEU A 77 -8.08 46.36 35.60
N ALA A 78 -7.54 47.35 34.92
CA ALA A 78 -7.06 48.60 35.54
C ALA A 78 -8.20 49.51 36.03
N GLY A 79 -9.42 49.37 35.48
CA GLY A 79 -10.63 50.09 35.91
C GLY A 79 -11.23 49.61 37.23
N GLY A 80 -10.69 48.50 37.83
CA GLY A 80 -11.18 47.92 39.07
C GLY A 80 -10.57 48.47 40.36
N ILE A 81 -9.60 49.41 40.31
CA ILE A 81 -9.03 50.05 41.52
C ILE A 81 -9.79 51.34 41.79
N GLN A 82 -10.77 51.26 42.65
CA GLN A 82 -11.47 52.41 43.20
C GLN A 82 -10.51 53.32 43.99
N ALA A 83 -10.33 54.54 43.52
CA ALA A 83 -9.80 55.61 44.36
C ALA A 83 -10.88 56.07 45.36
N PRO A 84 -10.53 56.29 46.64
CA PRO A 84 -11.48 56.72 47.66
C PRO A 84 -11.63 58.25 47.59
N ASN A 85 -12.51 58.77 46.77
CA ASN A 85 -13.11 60.10 46.99
C ASN A 85 -14.33 60.30 46.11
N GLY A 86 -15.45 60.62 46.75
CA GLY A 86 -16.76 60.74 46.17
C GLY A 86 -16.88 61.82 45.08
N GLY A 87 -17.40 61.44 43.96
CA GLY A 87 -17.87 62.29 42.88
C GLY A 87 -18.66 61.43 41.93
N GLU A 88 -19.99 61.54 41.94
CA GLU A 88 -20.88 60.94 40.95
C GLU A 88 -20.66 61.58 39.59
N GLU A 89 -19.87 60.97 38.73
CA GLU A 89 -19.80 61.35 37.32
C GLU A 89 -20.75 60.45 36.53
N LYS A 90 -21.87 61.06 36.06
CA LYS A 90 -22.84 60.39 35.17
C LYS A 90 -22.16 60.02 33.89
N ILE A 91 -21.90 58.72 33.71
CA ILE A 91 -21.41 58.15 32.44
C ILE A 91 -22.54 58.28 31.41
N ASP A 92 -22.32 59.19 30.44
CA ASP A 92 -23.21 59.45 29.32
C ASP A 92 -23.22 58.24 28.35
N HIS A 93 -24.30 57.51 28.37
CA HIS A 93 -24.55 56.36 27.50
C HIS A 93 -24.65 56.69 26.00
N ARG A 94 -24.59 57.97 25.62
CA ARG A 94 -24.65 58.40 24.21
C ARG A 94 -23.33 58.22 23.44
N SER A 95 -22.20 58.25 24.06
CA SER A 95 -20.91 58.12 23.38
C SER A 95 -20.58 56.68 22.95
N ARG A 96 -21.36 55.68 23.40
CA ARG A 96 -21.19 54.29 23.06
C ARG A 96 -21.91 53.85 21.77
N GLN A 97 -22.93 54.61 21.32
CA GLN A 97 -23.67 54.32 20.10
C GLN A 97 -23.10 54.95 18.83
N GLU A 98 -22.30 56.03 18.95
CA GLU A 98 -21.73 56.72 17.78
C GLU A 98 -20.42 56.11 17.24
N ARG A 99 -19.82 55.13 17.92
CA ARG A 99 -18.59 54.44 17.44
C ARG A 99 -18.86 53.26 16.51
N ILE A 100 -20.09 52.90 16.25
CA ILE A 100 -20.46 51.69 15.46
C ILE A 100 -20.67 52.01 13.96
N GLU A 101 -20.71 53.30 13.56
CA GLU A 101 -20.88 53.68 12.16
C GLU A 101 -19.58 54.14 11.50
N ARG A 102 -18.61 53.22 11.27
CA ARG A 102 -17.55 53.42 10.26
C ARG A 102 -17.99 52.89 8.90
N PRO A 103 -17.66 53.57 7.79
CA PRO A 103 -18.17 53.23 6.46
C PRO A 103 -17.72 51.84 6.03
N ARG A 104 -18.66 51.02 5.61
CA ARG A 104 -18.48 49.67 5.09
C ARG A 104 -17.66 49.70 3.81
N SER A 105 -16.33 49.45 3.93
CA SER A 105 -15.50 49.05 2.81
C SER A 105 -15.92 47.63 2.36
N ALA A 106 -15.58 47.23 1.13
CA ALA A 106 -15.91 45.91 0.60
C ALA A 106 -15.39 44.75 1.49
N SER A 107 -14.31 44.97 2.24
CA SER A 107 -13.82 44.05 3.28
C SER A 107 -14.77 43.87 4.48
N GLY A 108 -15.53 44.92 4.85
CA GLY A 108 -16.52 44.84 5.94
C GLY A 108 -17.73 43.96 5.64
N ARG A 109 -18.07 43.76 4.37
CA ARG A 109 -19.18 42.86 3.97
C ARG A 109 -18.75 41.38 4.06
N VAL A 110 -17.50 41.06 3.69
CA VAL A 110 -16.95 39.70 3.82
C VAL A 110 -16.76 39.33 5.30
N LEU A 111 -16.24 40.27 6.12
CA LEU A 111 -16.13 40.06 7.57
C LEU A 111 -17.51 39.92 8.24
N GLY A 112 -18.52 40.71 7.84
CA GLY A 112 -19.88 40.57 8.37
C GLY A 112 -20.60 39.29 7.95
N PHE A 113 -20.28 38.75 6.78
CA PHE A 113 -20.76 37.42 6.34
C PHE A 113 -20.10 36.30 7.13
N LEU A 114 -18.78 36.39 7.32
CA LEU A 114 -17.99 35.42 8.11
C LEU A 114 -18.41 35.45 9.60
N SER A 115 -18.66 36.64 10.18
CA SER A 115 -19.16 36.73 11.57
C SER A 115 -20.56 36.13 11.72
N GLY A 116 -21.44 36.32 10.77
CA GLY A 116 -22.79 35.70 10.78
C GLY A 116 -22.77 34.16 10.65
N ILE A 117 -21.79 33.62 9.89
CA ILE A 117 -21.54 32.17 9.81
C ILE A 117 -20.99 31.69 11.15
N HIS A 118 -20.05 32.42 11.73
CA HIS A 118 -19.43 32.08 13.02
C HIS A 118 -20.45 32.05 14.16
N GLU A 119 -21.33 33.03 14.25
CA GLU A 119 -22.39 33.05 15.28
C GLU A 119 -23.38 31.91 15.13
N LYS A 120 -23.82 31.61 13.90
CA LYS A 120 -24.70 30.46 13.62
C LYS A 120 -24.00 29.16 14.00
N PHE A 121 -22.72 29.00 13.64
CA PHE A 121 -21.93 27.84 13.99
C PHE A 121 -21.81 27.70 15.52
N ASN A 122 -21.47 28.77 16.23
CA ASN A 122 -21.38 28.74 17.69
C ASN A 122 -22.73 28.35 18.33
N HIS A 123 -23.83 28.88 17.85
CA HIS A 123 -25.16 28.52 18.38
C HIS A 123 -25.53 27.05 18.16
N VAL A 124 -25.22 26.49 16.98
CA VAL A 124 -25.41 25.07 16.69
C VAL A 124 -24.48 24.22 17.55
N PHE A 125 -23.22 24.66 17.70
CA PHE A 125 -22.24 23.96 18.53
C PHE A 125 -22.61 23.93 20.01
N GLU A 126 -23.11 25.02 20.58
CA GLU A 126 -23.57 25.05 21.98
C GLU A 126 -24.78 24.13 22.22
N LYS A 127 -25.69 24.02 21.26
CA LYS A 127 -26.78 23.03 21.32
C LYS A 127 -26.24 21.60 21.28
N LEU A 128 -25.26 21.33 20.42
CA LEU A 128 -24.58 20.03 20.34
C LEU A 128 -23.88 19.69 21.65
N ARG A 129 -23.16 20.66 22.22
CA ARG A 129 -22.45 20.55 23.50
C ARG A 129 -23.39 20.22 24.65
N ALA A 130 -24.54 20.90 24.74
CA ALA A 130 -25.55 20.63 25.77
C ALA A 130 -26.13 19.19 25.63
N ARG A 131 -26.41 18.74 24.40
CA ARG A 131 -26.87 17.37 24.15
C ARG A 131 -25.79 16.34 24.52
N TYR A 132 -24.55 16.61 24.15
CA TYR A 132 -23.41 15.76 24.47
C TYR A 132 -23.23 15.59 26.00
N VAL A 133 -23.27 16.68 26.77
CA VAL A 133 -23.12 16.63 28.23
C VAL A 133 -24.22 15.78 28.88
N ASN A 134 -25.46 15.92 28.42
CA ASN A 134 -26.56 15.09 28.91
C ASN A 134 -26.37 13.60 28.56
N ALA A 135 -25.91 13.31 27.35
CA ALA A 135 -25.59 11.94 26.92
C ALA A 135 -24.39 11.36 27.71
N LEU A 136 -23.33 12.16 27.93
CA LEU A 136 -22.18 11.74 28.74
C LEU A 136 -22.58 11.46 30.17
N ARG A 137 -23.41 12.32 30.80
CA ARG A 137 -23.95 12.08 32.13
C ARG A 137 -24.70 10.76 32.21
N TRP A 138 -25.58 10.50 31.24
CA TRP A 138 -26.31 9.24 31.14
C TRP A 138 -25.34 8.03 31.03
N CYS A 139 -24.29 8.14 30.19
CA CYS A 139 -23.26 7.10 30.07
C CYS A 139 -22.51 6.85 31.39
N LEU A 140 -22.19 7.91 32.12
CA LEU A 140 -21.50 7.83 33.43
C LEU A 140 -22.37 7.17 34.50
N GLU A 141 -23.69 7.36 34.44
CA GLU A 141 -24.68 6.74 35.35
C GLU A 141 -24.91 5.26 34.97
N HIS A 142 -24.97 4.95 33.66
CA HIS A 142 -25.28 3.61 33.16
C HIS A 142 -24.04 2.85 32.66
N ARG A 143 -22.97 2.81 33.44
CA ARG A 143 -21.65 2.26 33.07
C ARG A 143 -21.73 0.84 32.49
N ARG A 144 -22.58 -0.05 33.07
CA ARG A 144 -22.73 -1.46 32.60
C ARG A 144 -23.24 -1.53 31.17
N ILE A 145 -24.16 -0.65 30.79
CA ILE A 145 -24.71 -0.61 29.42
C ILE A 145 -23.62 -0.15 28.44
N VAL A 146 -22.81 0.84 28.81
CA VAL A 146 -21.71 1.36 27.98
C VAL A 146 -20.65 0.26 27.75
N PHE A 147 -20.24 -0.46 28.81
CA PHE A 147 -19.31 -1.58 28.67
C PHE A 147 -19.89 -2.72 27.84
N ALA A 148 -21.17 -3.08 28.02
CA ALA A 148 -21.85 -4.10 27.23
C ALA A 148 -21.94 -3.68 25.75
N GLY A 149 -22.26 -2.42 25.45
CA GLY A 149 -22.31 -1.86 24.10
C GLY A 149 -20.94 -1.88 23.42
N MET A 150 -19.88 -1.47 24.13
CA MET A 150 -18.50 -1.53 23.60
C MET A 150 -18.09 -3.00 23.37
N GLY A 151 -18.36 -3.90 24.31
CA GLY A 151 -18.06 -5.32 24.15
C GLY A 151 -18.80 -5.93 22.97
N ALA A 152 -20.09 -5.62 22.79
CA ALA A 152 -20.88 -6.07 21.65
C ALA A 152 -20.30 -5.52 20.31
N MET A 153 -19.93 -4.24 20.28
CA MET A 153 -19.31 -3.63 19.08
C MET A 153 -17.99 -4.35 18.73
N VAL A 154 -17.15 -4.65 19.72
CA VAL A 154 -15.88 -5.38 19.49
C VAL A 154 -16.17 -6.79 18.98
N LEU A 155 -17.12 -7.53 19.60
CA LEU A 155 -17.49 -8.87 19.17
C LEU A 155 -18.03 -8.91 17.73
N ILE A 156 -18.93 -7.98 17.39
CA ILE A 156 -19.44 -7.87 16.02
C ILE A 156 -18.31 -7.55 15.04
N SER A 157 -17.40 -6.64 15.39
CA SER A 157 -16.25 -6.30 14.56
C SER A 157 -15.32 -7.49 14.35
N LEU A 158 -15.06 -8.30 15.37
CA LEU A 158 -14.30 -9.55 15.24
C LEU A 158 -14.97 -10.56 14.31
N CYS A 159 -16.31 -10.66 14.35
CA CYS A 159 -17.08 -11.50 13.44
C CYS A 159 -17.03 -11.01 11.98
N LEU A 160 -16.73 -9.74 11.73
CA LEU A 160 -16.60 -9.18 10.38
C LEU A 160 -15.22 -9.46 9.74
N ILE A 161 -14.18 -9.71 10.53
CA ILE A 161 -12.81 -9.92 10.01
C ILE A 161 -12.73 -11.04 8.96
N PRO A 162 -13.37 -12.21 9.11
CA PRO A 162 -13.33 -13.26 8.09
C PRO A 162 -13.97 -12.88 6.75
N PHE A 163 -14.85 -11.87 6.75
CA PHE A 163 -15.50 -11.37 5.54
C PHE A 163 -14.70 -10.25 4.85
N LEU A 164 -13.66 -9.73 5.52
CA LEU A 164 -12.69 -8.83 4.93
C LEU A 164 -11.66 -9.67 4.18
N GLY A 165 -11.65 -9.61 2.85
CA GLY A 165 -10.61 -10.22 2.04
C GLY A 165 -9.23 -9.66 2.41
N ARG A 166 -8.17 -10.40 2.06
CA ARG A 166 -6.77 -10.02 2.33
C ARG A 166 -6.00 -9.90 1.03
N ASP A 167 -5.45 -8.73 0.74
CA ASP A 167 -4.58 -8.48 -0.40
C ASP A 167 -3.25 -7.88 0.06
N PHE A 168 -2.22 -8.00 -0.76
CA PHE A 168 -0.96 -7.34 -0.46
C PHE A 168 -1.09 -5.83 -0.67
N PHE A 169 -1.49 -5.44 -1.87
CA PHE A 169 -1.87 -4.09 -2.27
C PHE A 169 -3.20 -4.14 -3.03
N PRO A 170 -3.99 -3.05 -3.03
CA PRO A 170 -5.17 -2.99 -3.88
C PRO A 170 -4.78 -3.02 -5.35
N ALA A 171 -5.63 -3.61 -6.18
CA ALA A 171 -5.48 -3.54 -7.63
C ALA A 171 -5.65 -2.09 -8.11
N VAL A 172 -4.77 -1.67 -9.00
CA VAL A 172 -4.79 -0.34 -9.62
C VAL A 172 -5.17 -0.49 -11.08
N ASP A 173 -6.07 0.34 -11.57
CA ASP A 173 -6.37 0.39 -12.99
C ASP A 173 -5.37 1.33 -13.69
N ALA A 174 -4.32 0.73 -14.26
CA ALA A 174 -3.27 1.45 -14.96
C ALA A 174 -3.62 1.80 -16.43
N GLY A 175 -4.86 1.53 -16.87
CA GLY A 175 -5.27 1.73 -18.25
C GLY A 175 -4.50 0.88 -19.27
N GLN A 176 -3.96 -0.25 -18.82
CA GLN A 176 -3.20 -1.15 -19.70
C GLN A 176 -3.30 -2.60 -19.24
N PHE A 177 -3.14 -3.53 -20.18
CA PHE A 177 -3.01 -4.95 -19.86
C PHE A 177 -1.97 -5.62 -20.75
N ARG A 178 -1.34 -6.66 -20.22
CA ARG A 178 -0.30 -7.44 -20.87
C ARG A 178 -0.79 -8.88 -20.98
N LEU A 179 -1.03 -9.32 -22.21
CA LEU A 179 -1.48 -10.66 -22.52
C LEU A 179 -0.32 -11.48 -23.06
N HIS A 180 0.05 -12.54 -22.37
CA HIS A 180 0.97 -13.53 -22.90
C HIS A 180 0.19 -14.54 -23.75
N VAL A 181 0.73 -14.83 -24.92
CA VAL A 181 0.16 -15.73 -25.90
C VAL A 181 1.18 -16.79 -26.26
N ARG A 182 0.85 -18.06 -26.04
CA ARG A 182 1.69 -19.19 -26.34
C ARG A 182 1.00 -20.11 -27.34
N ALA A 183 1.58 -20.21 -28.52
CA ALA A 183 1.18 -21.18 -29.55
C ALA A 183 1.74 -22.58 -29.22
N PRO A 184 1.27 -23.65 -29.87
CA PRO A 184 1.81 -25.00 -29.72
C PRO A 184 3.32 -25.06 -29.92
N ALA A 185 3.99 -25.89 -29.12
CA ALA A 185 5.45 -26.02 -29.16
C ALA A 185 5.96 -26.36 -30.57
N GLY A 186 6.99 -25.64 -31.02
CA GLY A 186 7.57 -25.80 -32.36
C GLY A 186 6.85 -25.03 -33.46
N THR A 187 5.87 -24.18 -33.12
CA THR A 187 5.29 -23.25 -34.09
C THR A 187 6.36 -22.27 -34.59
N ARG A 188 6.46 -22.10 -35.89
CA ARG A 188 7.40 -21.15 -36.53
C ARG A 188 6.99 -19.71 -36.22
N LEU A 189 7.97 -18.81 -36.22
CA LEU A 189 7.78 -17.40 -35.89
C LEU A 189 6.71 -16.73 -36.78
N GLU A 190 6.70 -17.03 -38.09
CA GLU A 190 5.73 -16.46 -39.05
C GLU A 190 4.30 -16.94 -38.76
N SER A 191 4.16 -18.22 -38.41
CA SER A 191 2.86 -18.78 -38.03
C SER A 191 2.40 -18.23 -36.69
N THR A 192 3.33 -17.99 -35.75
CA THR A 192 3.05 -17.30 -34.49
C THR A 192 2.55 -15.89 -34.74
N GLN A 193 3.21 -15.15 -35.65
CA GLN A 193 2.79 -13.79 -36.04
C GLN A 193 1.35 -13.78 -36.58
N GLU A 194 0.99 -14.70 -37.48
CA GLU A 194 -0.38 -14.78 -38.04
C GLU A 194 -1.41 -15.05 -36.92
N ARG A 195 -1.08 -15.92 -35.94
CA ARG A 195 -1.93 -16.18 -34.78
C ARG A 195 -2.07 -14.94 -33.91
N PHE A 196 -1.00 -14.15 -33.72
CA PHE A 196 -1.05 -12.88 -32.99
C PHE A 196 -1.97 -11.87 -33.69
N PHE A 197 -1.96 -11.77 -35.01
CA PHE A 197 -2.92 -10.94 -35.75
C PHE A 197 -4.37 -11.38 -35.53
N GLN A 198 -4.63 -12.68 -35.43
CA GLN A 198 -5.97 -13.20 -35.16
C GLN A 198 -6.39 -12.85 -33.72
N VAL A 199 -5.51 -13.02 -32.72
CA VAL A 199 -5.74 -12.62 -31.35
C VAL A 199 -5.93 -11.11 -31.22
N GLY A 200 -5.12 -10.32 -31.93
CA GLY A 200 -5.25 -8.85 -31.95
C GLY A 200 -6.59 -8.39 -32.54
N ARG A 201 -7.16 -9.11 -33.52
CA ARG A 201 -8.54 -8.88 -34.01
C ARG A 201 -9.57 -9.19 -32.94
N ALA A 202 -9.44 -10.32 -32.23
CA ALA A 202 -10.33 -10.70 -31.16
C ALA A 202 -10.30 -9.69 -29.99
N ILE A 203 -9.14 -9.07 -29.70
CA ILE A 203 -9.02 -7.99 -28.71
C ILE A 203 -9.81 -6.76 -29.17
N ARG A 204 -9.69 -6.35 -30.44
CA ARG A 204 -10.40 -5.19 -30.99
C ARG A 204 -11.92 -5.38 -31.11
N GLU A 205 -12.42 -6.62 -31.09
CA GLU A 205 -13.85 -6.92 -30.99
C GLU A 205 -14.41 -6.67 -29.59
N VAL A 206 -13.57 -6.79 -28.54
CA VAL A 206 -13.96 -6.63 -27.13
C VAL A 206 -13.71 -5.20 -26.66
N VAL A 207 -12.56 -4.64 -27.00
CA VAL A 207 -12.18 -3.28 -26.62
C VAL A 207 -12.55 -2.31 -27.75
N PRO A 208 -13.41 -1.31 -27.49
CA PRO A 208 -13.80 -0.34 -28.50
C PRO A 208 -12.59 0.42 -29.08
N PRO A 209 -12.55 0.69 -30.38
CA PRO A 209 -11.41 1.37 -31.02
C PRO A 209 -11.09 2.75 -30.46
N ASN A 210 -12.09 3.47 -29.95
CA ASN A 210 -11.94 4.78 -29.32
C ASN A 210 -11.30 4.71 -27.92
N GLU A 211 -11.26 3.55 -27.30
CA GLU A 211 -10.61 3.34 -26.00
C GLU A 211 -9.18 2.78 -26.14
N ILE A 212 -8.80 2.27 -27.30
CA ILE A 212 -7.44 1.77 -27.57
C ILE A 212 -6.53 2.96 -27.91
N GLN A 213 -5.46 3.13 -27.17
CA GLN A 213 -4.39 4.08 -27.47
C GLN A 213 -3.32 3.43 -28.36
N ASN A 214 -2.84 2.24 -27.94
CA ASN A 214 -1.78 1.52 -28.65
C ASN A 214 -1.88 0.01 -28.40
N VAL A 215 -1.41 -0.77 -29.37
CA VAL A 215 -1.24 -2.22 -29.27
C VAL A 215 0.15 -2.56 -29.78
N LEU A 216 0.97 -3.18 -28.95
CA LEU A 216 2.33 -3.60 -29.28
C LEU A 216 2.44 -5.12 -29.15
N ASP A 217 2.77 -5.79 -30.23
CA ASP A 217 3.03 -7.23 -30.26
C ASP A 217 4.54 -7.47 -30.17
N ASN A 218 4.97 -8.17 -29.13
CA ASN A 218 6.35 -8.62 -28.93
C ASN A 218 6.41 -10.14 -29.10
N ILE A 219 6.86 -10.60 -30.25
CA ILE A 219 6.76 -12.01 -30.67
C ILE A 219 8.15 -12.64 -30.72
N GLY A 220 8.32 -13.78 -30.06
CA GLY A 220 9.57 -14.53 -30.02
C GLY A 220 10.63 -13.96 -29.09
N LEU A 221 11.83 -14.53 -29.15
CA LEU A 221 12.95 -14.15 -28.31
C LEU A 221 13.73 -12.96 -28.88
N PRO A 222 14.25 -12.07 -28.04
CA PRO A 222 15.15 -11.01 -28.48
C PRO A 222 16.41 -11.60 -29.13
N THR A 223 16.90 -10.99 -30.20
CA THR A 223 18.12 -11.40 -30.89
C THR A 223 19.40 -11.10 -30.09
N SER A 224 19.36 -10.11 -29.19
CA SER A 224 20.46 -9.74 -28.31
C SER A 224 20.41 -10.52 -27.01
N GLY A 225 21.50 -11.19 -26.65
CA GLY A 225 21.65 -11.88 -25.36
C GLY A 225 21.54 -10.94 -24.16
N ILE A 226 21.93 -9.65 -24.30
CA ILE A 226 21.76 -8.62 -23.27
C ILE A 226 20.28 -8.33 -23.07
N ASN A 227 19.55 -8.10 -24.16
CA ASN A 227 18.11 -7.85 -24.10
C ASN A 227 17.36 -9.04 -23.52
N LEU A 228 17.77 -10.27 -23.86
CA LEU A 228 17.19 -11.49 -23.30
C LEU A 228 17.44 -11.59 -21.78
N ALA A 229 18.68 -11.28 -21.34
CA ALA A 229 19.05 -11.37 -19.92
C ALA A 229 18.36 -10.33 -19.02
N PHE A 230 18.06 -9.14 -19.57
CA PHE A 230 17.42 -8.05 -18.84
C PHE A 230 15.95 -7.85 -19.22
N SER A 231 15.38 -8.73 -20.04
CA SER A 231 13.96 -8.70 -20.38
C SER A 231 13.11 -9.13 -19.18
N ASP A 232 12.03 -8.42 -18.93
CA ASP A 232 10.97 -8.80 -18.01
C ASP A 232 9.88 -9.66 -18.67
N SER A 233 10.10 -10.04 -19.95
CA SER A 233 9.17 -10.87 -20.71
C SER A 233 9.23 -12.32 -20.25
N SER A 234 8.04 -12.93 -20.12
CA SER A 234 7.90 -14.37 -19.85
C SER A 234 8.01 -15.25 -21.10
N THR A 235 8.43 -14.67 -22.23
CA THR A 235 8.61 -15.38 -23.51
C THR A 235 9.78 -16.35 -23.43
N ILE A 236 9.56 -17.61 -23.82
CA ILE A 236 10.57 -18.68 -23.74
C ILE A 236 10.93 -19.26 -25.11
N SER A 237 10.18 -18.97 -26.16
CA SER A 237 10.40 -19.54 -27.49
C SER A 237 9.91 -18.65 -28.63
N ALA A 238 10.16 -19.06 -29.89
CA ALA A 238 9.59 -18.42 -31.05
C ALA A 238 8.06 -18.61 -31.18
N ALA A 239 7.51 -19.58 -30.46
CA ALA A 239 6.06 -19.83 -30.40
C ALA A 239 5.34 -18.97 -29.36
N ASP A 240 6.08 -18.19 -28.58
CA ASP A 240 5.57 -17.33 -27.51
C ASP A 240 5.68 -15.86 -27.86
N GLY A 241 4.87 -15.05 -27.20
CA GLY A 241 5.00 -13.61 -27.24
C GLY A 241 4.00 -12.92 -26.33
N GLU A 242 4.04 -11.61 -26.33
CA GLU A 242 3.22 -10.76 -25.48
C GLU A 242 2.55 -9.67 -26.31
N ILE A 243 1.28 -9.44 -26.03
CA ILE A 243 0.51 -8.32 -26.57
C ILE A 243 0.30 -7.31 -25.46
N LEU A 244 0.90 -6.14 -25.59
CA LEU A 244 0.75 -5.02 -24.68
C LEU A 244 -0.31 -4.08 -25.24
N VAL A 245 -1.38 -3.87 -24.50
CA VAL A 245 -2.47 -2.98 -24.88
C VAL A 245 -2.54 -1.82 -23.92
N ALA A 246 -2.41 -0.60 -24.43
CA ALA A 246 -2.61 0.63 -23.71
C ALA A 246 -3.96 1.24 -24.09
N LEU A 247 -4.71 1.71 -23.08
CA LEU A 247 -6.03 2.32 -23.24
C LEU A 247 -5.92 3.84 -23.09
N ASN A 248 -6.85 4.56 -23.66
CA ASN A 248 -6.99 6.00 -23.48
C ASN A 248 -7.42 6.32 -22.03
N PRO A 249 -7.16 7.53 -21.50
CA PRO A 249 -7.53 7.88 -20.12
C PRO A 249 -9.02 7.68 -19.78
N ASN A 250 -9.90 7.85 -20.76
CA ASN A 250 -11.35 7.65 -20.58
C ASN A 250 -11.74 6.25 -21.10
N HIS A 251 -11.49 5.23 -20.30
CA HIS A 251 -11.81 3.83 -20.62
C HIS A 251 -12.69 3.21 -19.54
N LYS A 252 -13.37 2.11 -19.88
CA LYS A 252 -14.02 1.26 -18.88
C LYS A 252 -12.96 0.50 -18.07
N PRO A 253 -13.29 0.04 -16.84
CA PRO A 253 -12.35 -0.68 -16.01
C PRO A 253 -11.65 -1.81 -16.76
N THR A 254 -10.31 -1.76 -16.81
CA THR A 254 -9.46 -2.73 -17.55
C THR A 254 -9.74 -4.18 -17.14
N ALA A 255 -10.04 -4.40 -15.85
CA ALA A 255 -10.40 -5.71 -15.32
C ALA A 255 -11.64 -6.34 -15.96
N GLN A 256 -12.58 -5.54 -16.49
CA GLN A 256 -13.75 -6.05 -17.22
C GLN A 256 -13.34 -6.59 -18.58
N TYR A 257 -12.47 -5.88 -19.31
CA TYR A 257 -11.94 -6.33 -20.59
C TYR A 257 -11.13 -7.62 -20.44
N VAL A 258 -10.25 -7.66 -19.44
CA VAL A 258 -9.44 -8.85 -19.12
C VAL A 258 -10.32 -10.07 -18.84
N ARG A 259 -11.42 -9.90 -18.08
CA ARG A 259 -12.35 -11.00 -17.80
C ARG A 259 -13.02 -11.54 -19.07
N ILE A 260 -13.53 -10.64 -19.92
CA ILE A 260 -14.21 -11.02 -21.17
C ILE A 260 -13.21 -11.68 -22.13
N LEU A 261 -12.00 -11.11 -22.26
CA LEU A 261 -10.95 -11.66 -23.12
C LEU A 261 -10.51 -13.04 -22.65
N ARG A 262 -10.38 -13.28 -21.35
CA ARG A 262 -10.02 -14.59 -20.80
C ARG A 262 -11.00 -15.69 -21.23
N GLU A 263 -12.29 -15.43 -21.15
CA GLU A 263 -13.32 -16.37 -21.58
C GLU A 263 -13.35 -16.53 -23.13
N LYS A 264 -13.27 -15.41 -23.85
CA LYS A 264 -13.33 -15.41 -25.33
C LYS A 264 -12.13 -16.12 -25.96
N LEU A 265 -10.91 -15.79 -25.54
CA LEU A 265 -9.68 -16.31 -26.15
C LEU A 265 -9.55 -17.83 -25.95
N HIS A 266 -9.85 -18.36 -24.77
CA HIS A 266 -9.82 -19.81 -24.53
C HIS A 266 -10.87 -20.57 -25.36
N ARG A 267 -12.01 -19.95 -25.64
CA ARG A 267 -13.06 -20.55 -26.48
C ARG A 267 -12.70 -20.51 -27.96
N ASP A 268 -12.19 -19.36 -28.45
CA ASP A 268 -11.96 -19.11 -29.86
C ASP A 268 -10.62 -19.72 -30.34
N PHE A 269 -9.65 -19.93 -29.43
CA PHE A 269 -8.32 -20.49 -29.72
C PHE A 269 -7.95 -21.60 -28.72
N PRO A 270 -8.59 -22.77 -28.79
CA PRO A 270 -8.41 -23.84 -27.78
C PRO A 270 -7.04 -24.53 -27.84
N ASP A 271 -6.27 -24.33 -28.91
CA ASP A 271 -4.93 -24.88 -29.11
C ASP A 271 -3.81 -23.98 -28.60
N MET A 272 -4.16 -22.80 -28.09
CA MET A 272 -3.21 -21.81 -27.55
C MET A 272 -3.37 -21.64 -26.05
N GLU A 273 -2.28 -21.28 -25.36
CA GLU A 273 -2.29 -20.95 -23.95
C GLU A 273 -2.24 -19.43 -23.76
N PHE A 274 -3.12 -18.89 -22.90
CA PHE A 274 -3.24 -17.48 -22.63
C PHE A 274 -3.15 -17.23 -21.14
N TYR A 275 -2.38 -16.21 -20.76
CA TYR A 275 -2.36 -15.69 -19.39
C TYR A 275 -2.03 -14.21 -19.35
N PHE A 276 -2.58 -13.51 -18.37
CA PHE A 276 -2.32 -12.09 -18.20
C PHE A 276 -1.18 -11.88 -17.20
N SER A 277 -0.20 -11.09 -17.60
CA SER A 277 0.93 -10.70 -16.76
C SER A 277 0.71 -9.32 -16.13
N ALA A 278 1.49 -8.98 -15.13
CA ALA A 278 1.47 -7.66 -14.50
C ALA A 278 1.75 -6.57 -15.56
N PRO A 279 0.80 -5.65 -15.80
CA PRO A 279 0.92 -4.70 -16.90
C PRO A 279 1.82 -3.52 -16.57
N ASP A 280 1.81 -3.06 -15.33
CA ASP A 280 2.50 -1.86 -14.89
C ASP A 280 3.74 -2.18 -14.03
N ILE A 281 4.65 -1.21 -13.95
CA ILE A 281 5.92 -1.37 -13.25
C ILE A 281 5.74 -1.58 -11.74
N VAL A 282 4.68 -1.03 -11.15
CA VAL A 282 4.40 -1.18 -9.71
C VAL A 282 4.00 -2.61 -9.41
N SER A 283 3.05 -3.17 -10.19
CA SER A 283 2.64 -4.57 -10.08
C SER A 283 3.80 -5.53 -10.35
N GLN A 284 4.66 -5.23 -11.31
CA GLN A 284 5.87 -6.02 -11.58
C GLN A 284 6.84 -6.01 -10.40
N ILE A 285 7.10 -4.85 -9.79
CA ILE A 285 7.95 -4.73 -8.59
C ILE A 285 7.33 -5.48 -7.41
N LEU A 286 6.02 -5.38 -7.21
CA LEU A 286 5.31 -6.08 -6.15
C LEU A 286 5.34 -7.60 -6.33
N ASN A 287 5.40 -8.08 -7.59
CA ASN A 287 5.57 -9.49 -7.96
C ASN A 287 7.04 -9.94 -7.95
N PHE A 288 8.01 -9.07 -7.66
CA PHE A 288 9.46 -9.36 -7.77
C PHE A 288 9.90 -9.76 -9.19
N GLY A 289 9.28 -9.18 -10.21
CA GLY A 289 9.51 -9.54 -11.61
C GLY A 289 8.90 -10.87 -12.05
N ILE A 290 8.16 -11.56 -11.17
CA ILE A 290 7.41 -12.77 -11.52
C ILE A 290 6.15 -12.38 -12.30
N PRO A 291 5.76 -13.10 -13.35
CA PRO A 291 4.58 -12.76 -14.16
C PRO A 291 3.26 -12.75 -13.39
N SER A 292 3.16 -13.51 -12.32
CA SER A 292 1.94 -13.74 -11.55
C SER A 292 2.15 -13.54 -10.04
N PRO A 293 1.10 -13.17 -9.27
CA PRO A 293 1.19 -12.94 -7.83
C PRO A 293 1.37 -14.23 -7.01
N ILE A 294 0.99 -15.40 -7.55
CA ILE A 294 1.18 -16.70 -6.93
C ILE A 294 2.16 -17.50 -7.78
N ASP A 295 3.24 -17.95 -7.16
CA ASP A 295 4.25 -18.83 -7.73
C ASP A 295 4.47 -20.02 -6.80
N ILE A 296 4.16 -21.22 -7.31
CA ILE A 296 4.37 -22.48 -6.59
C ILE A 296 5.56 -23.17 -7.23
N GLN A 297 6.68 -23.19 -6.51
CA GLN A 297 7.96 -23.75 -6.96
C GLN A 297 8.07 -25.21 -6.57
N VAL A 298 8.26 -26.08 -7.56
CA VAL A 298 8.62 -27.48 -7.41
C VAL A 298 10.13 -27.58 -7.66
N THR A 299 10.93 -27.61 -6.60
CA THR A 299 12.39 -27.56 -6.67
C THR A 299 12.98 -28.95 -6.41
N GLY A 300 13.85 -29.42 -7.28
CA GLY A 300 14.53 -30.72 -7.10
C GLY A 300 15.04 -31.30 -8.41
N ARG A 301 15.85 -32.36 -8.30
CA ARG A 301 16.47 -33.02 -9.47
C ARG A 301 15.69 -34.23 -9.96
N ASP A 302 14.56 -34.56 -9.32
CA ASP A 302 13.75 -35.72 -9.72
C ASP A 302 13.03 -35.46 -11.05
N PRO A 303 13.13 -36.35 -12.03
CA PRO A 303 12.43 -36.22 -13.31
C PRO A 303 10.90 -36.09 -13.19
N LYS A 304 10.32 -36.60 -12.11
CA LYS A 304 8.88 -36.49 -11.81
C LYS A 304 8.44 -35.08 -11.36
N GLY A 305 9.39 -34.14 -11.21
CA GLY A 305 9.08 -32.76 -10.79
C GLY A 305 8.07 -32.08 -11.72
N TYR A 306 8.19 -32.29 -13.03
CA TYR A 306 7.24 -31.72 -14.01
C TYR A 306 5.84 -32.32 -13.89
N ASP A 307 5.74 -33.65 -13.66
CA ASP A 307 4.44 -34.30 -13.49
C ASP A 307 3.76 -33.80 -12.20
N ILE A 308 4.53 -33.60 -11.15
CA ILE A 308 4.03 -33.02 -9.89
C ILE A 308 3.54 -31.60 -10.13
N ALA A 309 4.27 -30.78 -10.87
CA ALA A 309 3.87 -29.43 -11.22
C ALA A 309 2.53 -29.42 -12.01
N ASN A 310 2.37 -30.31 -12.98
CA ASN A 310 1.12 -30.47 -13.72
C ASN A 310 -0.06 -30.95 -12.85
N GLN A 311 0.18 -31.86 -11.91
CA GLN A 311 -0.85 -32.27 -10.96
C GLN A 311 -1.27 -31.11 -10.02
N ILE A 312 -0.32 -30.28 -9.59
CA ILE A 312 -0.59 -29.07 -8.80
C ILE A 312 -1.39 -28.07 -9.65
N LYS A 313 -0.94 -27.79 -10.91
CA LYS A 313 -1.67 -26.96 -11.89
C LYS A 313 -3.14 -27.39 -11.99
N ALA A 314 -3.38 -28.68 -12.23
CA ALA A 314 -4.73 -29.21 -12.40
C ALA A 314 -5.63 -29.03 -11.16
N ARG A 315 -5.05 -29.10 -9.94
CA ARG A 315 -5.80 -28.88 -8.71
C ARG A 315 -6.01 -27.41 -8.40
N VAL A 316 -4.99 -26.57 -8.61
CA VAL A 316 -5.08 -25.12 -8.39
C VAL A 316 -6.08 -24.49 -9.35
N ALA A 317 -6.15 -24.95 -10.59
CA ALA A 317 -7.14 -24.49 -11.58
C ALA A 317 -8.60 -24.74 -11.17
N GLN A 318 -8.86 -25.63 -10.20
CA GLN A 318 -10.20 -25.88 -9.68
C GLN A 318 -10.60 -24.95 -8.52
N ILE A 319 -9.65 -24.14 -8.01
CA ILE A 319 -9.91 -23.21 -6.91
C ILE A 319 -10.69 -22.01 -7.44
N PRO A 320 -11.87 -21.69 -6.88
CA PRO A 320 -12.62 -20.51 -7.30
C PRO A 320 -11.79 -19.23 -7.09
N GLY A 321 -11.66 -18.42 -8.14
CA GLY A 321 -10.87 -17.20 -8.13
C GLY A 321 -9.41 -17.38 -8.58
N ALA A 322 -8.88 -18.58 -8.66
CA ALA A 322 -7.59 -18.84 -9.32
C ALA A 322 -7.79 -18.91 -10.84
N VAL A 323 -7.06 -18.10 -11.58
CA VAL A 323 -7.14 -18.00 -13.04
C VAL A 323 -5.74 -18.00 -13.66
N ASP A 324 -5.65 -18.23 -14.98
CA ASP A 324 -4.38 -18.23 -15.73
C ASP A 324 -3.35 -19.22 -15.15
N VAL A 325 -3.82 -20.36 -14.62
CA VAL A 325 -2.95 -21.35 -13.97
C VAL A 325 -2.16 -22.11 -15.03
N HIS A 326 -0.85 -21.94 -15.03
CA HIS A 326 0.03 -22.57 -16.03
C HIS A 326 1.38 -22.99 -15.41
N VAL A 327 2.07 -23.91 -16.08
CA VAL A 327 3.47 -24.22 -15.79
C VAL A 327 4.33 -23.38 -16.73
N HIS A 328 5.25 -22.60 -16.18
CA HIS A 328 6.07 -21.70 -16.97
C HIS A 328 6.99 -22.47 -17.94
N GLN A 329 7.63 -23.54 -17.47
CA GLN A 329 8.56 -24.34 -18.23
C GLN A 329 7.88 -25.30 -19.19
N LEU A 330 8.42 -25.43 -20.39
CA LEU A 330 7.99 -26.38 -21.40
C LEU A 330 9.11 -27.42 -21.61
N VAL A 331 8.84 -28.69 -21.33
CA VAL A 331 9.86 -29.76 -21.37
C VAL A 331 9.86 -30.58 -22.64
N ASN A 332 8.80 -30.48 -23.46
CA ASN A 332 8.57 -31.26 -24.68
C ASN A 332 8.69 -30.42 -25.95
N GLY A 333 9.60 -29.45 -25.97
CA GLY A 333 9.91 -28.68 -27.17
C GLY A 333 10.50 -29.58 -28.25
N PRO A 334 10.01 -29.52 -29.51
CA PRO A 334 10.60 -30.27 -30.61
C PRO A 334 11.99 -29.71 -30.93
N ASP A 335 12.97 -30.58 -31.00
CA ASP A 335 14.36 -30.26 -31.24
C ASP A 335 14.95 -31.15 -32.35
N LEU A 336 15.86 -30.58 -33.16
CA LEU A 336 16.65 -31.30 -34.16
C LEU A 336 18.10 -31.42 -33.67
N ARG A 337 18.46 -32.58 -33.17
CA ARG A 337 19.82 -32.85 -32.74
C ARG A 337 20.70 -33.24 -33.94
N VAL A 338 21.70 -32.43 -34.21
CA VAL A 338 22.71 -32.68 -35.22
C VAL A 338 23.95 -33.30 -34.57
N ASN A 339 24.17 -34.59 -34.81
CA ASN A 339 25.33 -35.32 -34.31
C ASN A 339 26.39 -35.36 -35.40
N VAL A 340 27.47 -34.58 -35.20
CA VAL A 340 28.58 -34.52 -36.16
C VAL A 340 29.51 -35.73 -35.93
N ASP A 341 29.80 -36.46 -37.00
CA ASP A 341 30.87 -37.49 -37.04
C ASP A 341 32.21 -36.76 -37.07
N ARG A 342 32.86 -36.68 -35.90
CA ARG A 342 34.11 -35.95 -35.74
C ARG A 342 35.25 -36.59 -36.55
N THR A 343 35.25 -37.92 -36.68
CA THR A 343 36.26 -38.63 -37.44
C THR A 343 36.19 -38.30 -38.91
N ARG A 344 35.00 -38.32 -39.50
CA ARG A 344 34.78 -37.91 -40.90
C ARG A 344 35.10 -36.42 -41.12
N ALA A 345 34.72 -35.57 -40.21
CA ALA A 345 35.02 -34.15 -40.32
C ALA A 345 36.53 -33.90 -40.32
N GLU A 346 37.25 -34.54 -39.42
CA GLU A 346 38.70 -34.41 -39.32
C GLU A 346 39.45 -34.96 -40.52
N GLN A 347 38.98 -36.07 -41.12
CA GLN A 347 39.57 -36.66 -42.33
C GLN A 347 39.57 -35.68 -43.52
N ILE A 348 38.64 -34.74 -43.58
CA ILE A 348 38.55 -33.72 -44.62
C ILE A 348 39.02 -32.34 -44.16
N GLY A 349 39.61 -32.23 -42.96
CA GLY A 349 40.17 -31.01 -42.44
C GLY A 349 39.16 -30.05 -41.77
N LEU A 350 37.96 -30.56 -41.39
CA LEU A 350 36.93 -29.82 -40.68
C LEU A 350 36.96 -30.15 -39.17
N THR A 351 36.67 -29.17 -38.37
CA THR A 351 36.43 -29.36 -36.94
C THR A 351 34.91 -29.30 -36.67
N GLN A 352 34.48 -29.85 -35.55
CA GLN A 352 33.09 -29.69 -35.09
C GLN A 352 32.69 -28.22 -34.96
N SER A 353 33.63 -27.34 -34.56
CA SER A 353 33.40 -25.90 -34.46
C SER A 353 33.06 -25.28 -35.85
N ASN A 354 33.77 -25.70 -36.89
CA ASN A 354 33.48 -25.22 -38.27
C ASN A 354 32.05 -25.58 -38.69
N VAL A 355 31.63 -26.82 -38.41
CA VAL A 355 30.27 -27.28 -38.74
C VAL A 355 29.24 -26.47 -37.93
N ALA A 356 29.45 -26.31 -36.61
CA ALA A 356 28.54 -25.59 -35.75
C ALA A 356 28.43 -24.10 -36.14
N GLN A 357 29.55 -23.42 -36.45
CA GLN A 357 29.55 -22.03 -36.89
C GLN A 357 28.86 -21.85 -38.23
N THR A 358 29.07 -22.75 -39.18
CA THR A 358 28.39 -22.71 -40.49
C THR A 358 26.87 -22.85 -40.32
N MET A 359 26.44 -23.81 -39.49
CA MET A 359 25.03 -23.97 -39.16
C MET A 359 24.45 -22.73 -38.48
N LEU A 360 25.17 -22.17 -37.51
CA LEU A 360 24.71 -20.98 -36.82
C LEU A 360 24.53 -19.79 -37.77
N ILE A 361 25.50 -19.56 -38.68
CA ILE A 361 25.42 -18.51 -39.70
C ILE A 361 24.24 -18.77 -40.64
N SER A 362 24.06 -20.00 -41.12
CA SER A 362 22.99 -20.36 -42.03
C SER A 362 21.60 -20.18 -41.42
N LEU A 363 21.41 -20.61 -40.15
CA LEU A 363 20.10 -20.68 -39.50
C LEU A 363 19.76 -19.41 -38.70
N SER A 364 20.77 -18.80 -38.04
CA SER A 364 20.56 -17.66 -37.10
C SER A 364 21.28 -16.38 -37.50
N SER A 365 22.00 -16.35 -38.59
CA SER A 365 22.81 -15.23 -39.10
C SER A 365 24.23 -15.15 -38.55
N SER A 366 25.06 -14.35 -39.23
CA SER A 366 26.45 -14.09 -38.87
C SER A 366 26.56 -13.13 -37.66
N GLY A 367 25.49 -12.55 -37.17
CA GLY A 367 25.51 -11.52 -36.12
C GLY A 367 26.11 -11.98 -34.77
N GLN A 368 26.05 -13.29 -34.48
CA GLN A 368 26.62 -13.86 -33.26
C GLN A 368 28.08 -14.32 -33.41
N THR A 369 28.46 -14.79 -34.60
CA THR A 369 29.81 -15.35 -34.86
C THR A 369 30.79 -14.30 -35.37
N ALA A 370 30.32 -13.35 -36.16
CA ALA A 370 31.11 -12.29 -36.78
C ALA A 370 30.28 -11.00 -36.85
N PRO A 371 30.01 -10.34 -35.72
CA PRO A 371 29.22 -9.12 -35.72
C PRO A 371 29.89 -8.05 -36.57
N ASN A 372 29.17 -7.52 -37.53
CA ASN A 372 29.62 -6.45 -38.43
C ASN A 372 28.59 -5.32 -38.44
N TYR A 373 29.05 -4.09 -38.56
CA TYR A 373 28.20 -2.92 -38.51
C TYR A 373 28.49 -1.96 -39.65
N TRP A 374 27.43 -1.34 -40.15
CA TRP A 374 27.50 -0.28 -41.12
C TRP A 374 26.97 1.03 -40.50
N LEU A 375 27.83 2.05 -40.46
CA LEU A 375 27.47 3.36 -39.99
C LEU A 375 26.80 4.16 -41.10
N ASN A 376 25.53 4.54 -40.90
CA ASN A 376 24.87 5.48 -41.79
C ASN A 376 25.28 6.90 -41.45
N PHE A 377 26.10 7.51 -42.30
CA PHE A 377 26.63 8.87 -42.08
C PHE A 377 25.53 9.96 -42.17
N GLN A 378 24.35 9.66 -42.74
CA GLN A 378 23.28 10.66 -42.83
C GLN A 378 22.52 10.84 -41.51
N ASN A 379 22.31 9.78 -40.77
CA ASN A 379 21.54 9.82 -39.50
C ASN A 379 22.36 9.44 -38.27
N GLY A 380 23.64 9.08 -38.42
CA GLY A 380 24.53 8.67 -37.33
C GLY A 380 24.19 7.31 -36.70
N VAL A 381 23.26 6.56 -37.27
CA VAL A 381 22.83 5.26 -36.73
C VAL A 381 23.73 4.14 -37.24
N ASN A 382 24.15 3.29 -36.31
CA ASN A 382 24.96 2.10 -36.60
C ASN A 382 24.06 0.87 -36.80
N TYR A 383 24.00 0.36 -38.04
CA TYR A 383 23.17 -0.80 -38.40
C TYR A 383 24.00 -2.07 -38.39
N GLN A 384 23.46 -3.12 -37.77
CA GLN A 384 24.11 -4.45 -37.83
C GLN A 384 23.93 -5.05 -39.23
N VAL A 385 25.03 -5.51 -39.81
CA VAL A 385 25.02 -6.24 -41.08
C VAL A 385 25.07 -7.73 -40.78
N ALA A 386 23.99 -8.43 -41.10
CA ALA A 386 23.86 -9.85 -40.84
C ALA A 386 23.74 -10.62 -42.17
N VAL A 387 24.47 -11.74 -42.27
CA VAL A 387 24.41 -12.67 -43.41
C VAL A 387 23.77 -13.96 -42.93
N GLN A 388 22.76 -14.45 -43.65
CA GLN A 388 22.08 -15.72 -43.35
C GLN A 388 21.58 -16.38 -44.62
N THR A 389 21.31 -17.67 -44.55
CA THR A 389 20.61 -18.36 -45.67
C THR A 389 19.14 -17.93 -45.64
N PRO A 390 18.57 -17.52 -46.82
CA PRO A 390 17.17 -17.18 -46.87
C PRO A 390 16.29 -18.37 -46.43
N GLN A 391 15.29 -18.09 -45.61
CA GLN A 391 14.48 -19.12 -44.93
C GLN A 391 13.81 -20.09 -45.92
N TYR A 392 13.33 -19.59 -47.06
CA TYR A 392 12.71 -20.41 -48.10
C TYR A 392 13.67 -21.42 -48.74
N LYS A 393 14.98 -21.34 -48.44
CA LYS A 393 16.01 -22.30 -48.91
C LYS A 393 16.35 -23.36 -47.85
N VAL A 394 15.82 -23.24 -46.64
CA VAL A 394 16.05 -24.20 -45.52
C VAL A 394 14.69 -24.47 -44.88
N ASP A 395 13.78 -25.05 -45.64
CA ASP A 395 12.41 -25.28 -45.20
C ASP A 395 12.13 -26.74 -44.81
N THR A 396 12.96 -27.65 -45.32
CA THR A 396 12.83 -29.09 -45.06
C THR A 396 14.07 -29.65 -44.35
N LEU A 397 13.92 -30.84 -43.76
CA LEU A 397 15.06 -31.59 -43.17
C LEU A 397 16.12 -31.93 -44.23
N GLN A 398 15.71 -32.14 -45.51
CA GLN A 398 16.61 -32.38 -46.59
C GLN A 398 17.43 -31.13 -46.95
N ASP A 399 16.83 -29.96 -46.93
CA ASP A 399 17.54 -28.70 -47.16
C ASP A 399 18.58 -28.44 -46.08
N LEU A 400 18.23 -28.74 -44.80
CA LEU A 400 19.20 -28.68 -43.69
C LEU A 400 20.39 -29.62 -43.95
N LYS A 401 20.15 -30.86 -44.39
CA LYS A 401 21.23 -31.80 -44.74
C LYS A 401 22.08 -31.34 -45.91
N ASN A 402 21.49 -30.60 -46.85
CA ASN A 402 22.17 -30.04 -48.00
C ASN A 402 22.89 -28.73 -47.71
N THR A 403 22.87 -28.24 -46.46
CA THR A 403 23.59 -27.02 -46.08
C THR A 403 25.08 -27.21 -46.33
N PRO A 404 25.75 -26.32 -47.12
CA PRO A 404 27.17 -26.42 -47.37
C PRO A 404 27.99 -25.99 -46.15
N VAL A 405 28.91 -26.83 -45.70
CA VAL A 405 29.85 -26.53 -44.63
C VAL A 405 31.18 -26.12 -45.25
N VAL A 406 31.72 -25.00 -44.83
CA VAL A 406 32.94 -24.37 -45.36
C VAL A 406 33.98 -24.23 -44.26
N ALA A 407 35.25 -24.44 -44.60
CA ALA A 407 36.39 -24.08 -43.79
C ALA A 407 37.50 -23.45 -44.66
N PRO A 408 38.39 -22.62 -44.07
CA PRO A 408 39.46 -21.94 -44.83
C PRO A 408 40.35 -22.85 -45.64
N ASN A 409 40.57 -24.08 -45.18
CA ASN A 409 41.46 -25.07 -45.79
C ASN A 409 40.73 -26.07 -46.70
N LEU A 410 39.44 -25.94 -46.93
CA LEU A 410 38.64 -26.84 -47.73
C LEU A 410 38.53 -26.33 -49.16
N PRO A 411 38.99 -27.06 -50.19
CA PRO A 411 38.94 -26.59 -51.57
C PRO A 411 37.52 -26.55 -52.17
N ARG A 412 36.58 -27.28 -51.57
CA ARG A 412 35.13 -27.30 -51.97
C ARG A 412 34.27 -27.45 -50.70
N PRO A 413 33.09 -26.84 -50.67
CA PRO A 413 32.13 -27.05 -49.57
C PRO A 413 31.72 -28.53 -49.47
N GLU A 414 31.55 -29.04 -48.25
CA GLU A 414 31.00 -30.36 -47.99
C GLU A 414 29.57 -30.25 -47.47
N LEU A 415 28.73 -31.24 -47.79
CA LEU A 415 27.34 -31.21 -47.32
C LEU A 415 27.22 -31.66 -45.86
N LEU A 416 26.40 -30.98 -45.09
CA LEU A 416 26.17 -31.34 -43.68
C LEU A 416 25.69 -32.79 -43.51
N GLY A 417 24.83 -33.28 -44.43
CA GLY A 417 24.34 -34.65 -44.39
C GLY A 417 25.38 -35.75 -44.56
N ASN A 418 26.58 -35.41 -45.12
CA ASN A 418 27.72 -36.33 -45.19
C ASN A 418 28.54 -36.37 -43.90
N LEU A 419 28.43 -35.33 -43.07
CA LEU A 419 29.20 -35.11 -41.85
C LEU A 419 28.41 -35.38 -40.58
N ALA A 420 27.09 -35.36 -40.65
CA ALA A 420 26.23 -35.41 -39.45
C ALA A 420 24.95 -36.20 -39.69
N THR A 421 24.45 -36.80 -38.64
CA THR A 421 23.10 -37.37 -38.55
C THR A 421 22.17 -36.40 -37.86
N VAL A 422 20.96 -36.25 -38.36
CA VAL A 422 19.93 -35.36 -37.80
C VAL A 422 18.79 -36.19 -37.22
N GLU A 423 18.56 -36.06 -35.93
CA GLU A 423 17.55 -36.80 -35.19
C GLU A 423 16.51 -35.83 -34.60
N ARG A 424 15.24 -36.19 -34.67
CA ARG A 424 14.18 -35.44 -33.93
C ARG A 424 14.17 -35.93 -32.50
N ARG A 425 14.14 -34.96 -31.56
CA ARG A 425 14.02 -35.19 -30.13
C ARG A 425 13.05 -34.21 -29.50
N GLU A 426 12.67 -34.49 -28.26
CA GLU A 426 12.04 -33.53 -27.37
C GLU A 426 13.08 -33.09 -26.37
N SER A 427 13.16 -31.78 -26.14
CA SER A 427 14.06 -31.20 -25.14
C SER A 427 13.37 -30.05 -24.37
N PRO A 428 13.78 -29.76 -23.15
CA PRO A 428 13.29 -28.58 -22.45
C PRO A 428 13.62 -27.31 -23.23
N VAL A 429 12.60 -26.48 -23.48
CA VAL A 429 12.75 -25.19 -24.16
C VAL A 429 13.47 -24.20 -23.24
N ILE A 430 13.17 -24.25 -21.94
CA ILE A 430 13.84 -23.48 -20.89
C ILE A 430 14.08 -24.35 -19.67
N VAL A 431 15.19 -24.11 -18.99
CA VAL A 431 15.54 -24.76 -17.72
C VAL A 431 15.84 -23.68 -16.70
N ASN A 432 14.99 -23.58 -15.68
CA ASN A 432 15.15 -22.64 -14.60
C ASN A 432 15.80 -23.31 -13.39
N HIS A 433 16.60 -22.54 -12.65
CA HIS A 433 17.23 -22.99 -11.43
C HIS A 433 16.92 -22.00 -10.30
N TYR A 434 16.65 -22.54 -9.12
CA TYR A 434 16.55 -21.78 -7.89
C TYR A 434 17.53 -22.36 -6.87
N ASN A 435 18.44 -21.53 -6.34
CA ASN A 435 19.53 -21.99 -5.45
C ASN A 435 20.27 -23.22 -6.02
N VAL A 436 20.67 -23.14 -7.29
CA VAL A 436 21.43 -24.21 -8.01
C VAL A 436 20.61 -25.51 -8.24
N GLN A 437 19.36 -25.55 -7.86
CA GLN A 437 18.48 -26.70 -8.10
C GLN A 437 17.49 -26.39 -9.22
N PRO A 438 17.21 -27.37 -10.12
CA PRO A 438 16.16 -27.20 -11.12
C PRO A 438 14.82 -26.91 -10.45
N VAL A 439 14.02 -26.03 -11.08
CA VAL A 439 12.71 -25.62 -10.57
C VAL A 439 11.68 -25.63 -11.70
N PHE A 440 10.47 -26.08 -11.36
CA PHE A 440 9.27 -25.89 -12.17
C PHE A 440 8.35 -24.94 -11.41
N ASP A 441 7.91 -23.89 -12.11
CA ASP A 441 7.09 -22.82 -11.54
C ASP A 441 5.64 -22.99 -12.03
N VAL A 442 4.72 -23.20 -11.08
CA VAL A 442 3.28 -23.19 -11.34
C VAL A 442 2.77 -21.83 -10.93
N LEU A 443 2.43 -21.04 -11.94
CA LEU A 443 2.00 -19.66 -11.82
C LEU A 443 0.47 -19.57 -11.83
N ALA A 444 -0.09 -18.64 -11.04
CA ALA A 444 -1.52 -18.38 -11.00
C ALA A 444 -1.82 -16.92 -10.70
N ASN A 445 -2.88 -16.40 -11.34
CA ASN A 445 -3.45 -15.10 -11.08
C ASN A 445 -4.72 -15.23 -10.23
N VAL A 446 -5.20 -14.11 -9.73
CA VAL A 446 -6.43 -14.03 -8.93
C VAL A 446 -7.44 -13.11 -9.62
N GLN A 447 -8.70 -13.52 -9.69
CA GLN A 447 -9.80 -12.74 -10.25
C GLN A 447 -11.06 -12.85 -9.40
N ALA A 448 -11.72 -11.70 -9.20
CA ALA A 448 -12.99 -11.58 -8.48
C ALA A 448 -12.99 -12.12 -7.03
N ARG A 449 -11.81 -12.28 -6.43
CA ARG A 449 -11.58 -12.73 -5.07
C ARG A 449 -10.29 -12.11 -4.53
N ASP A 450 -10.09 -12.16 -3.23
CA ASP A 450 -8.88 -11.68 -2.56
C ASP A 450 -7.71 -12.67 -2.70
N LEU A 451 -6.49 -12.13 -2.76
CA LEU A 451 -5.27 -12.93 -2.89
C LEU A 451 -5.08 -13.87 -1.69
N GLY A 452 -5.37 -13.41 -0.47
CA GLY A 452 -5.19 -14.19 0.76
C GLY A 452 -6.09 -15.40 0.82
N GLY A 453 -7.38 -15.27 0.46
CA GLY A 453 -8.32 -16.38 0.43
C GLY A 453 -7.96 -17.45 -0.60
N VAL A 454 -7.53 -17.04 -1.80
CA VAL A 454 -7.04 -17.97 -2.83
C VAL A 454 -5.74 -18.63 -2.37
N ALA A 455 -4.79 -17.87 -1.80
CA ALA A 455 -3.53 -18.40 -1.32
C ALA A 455 -3.68 -19.43 -0.18
N ASP A 456 -4.65 -19.24 0.70
CA ASP A 456 -4.95 -20.22 1.75
C ASP A 456 -5.43 -21.57 1.17
N GLU A 457 -6.27 -21.54 0.13
CA GLU A 457 -6.71 -22.75 -0.56
C GLU A 457 -5.58 -23.41 -1.36
N VAL A 458 -4.76 -22.60 -2.05
CA VAL A 458 -3.55 -23.07 -2.72
C VAL A 458 -2.58 -23.72 -1.72
N SER A 459 -2.39 -23.12 -0.54
CA SER A 459 -1.54 -23.69 0.51
C SER A 459 -2.02 -25.07 0.95
N LYS A 460 -3.32 -25.26 1.10
CA LYS A 460 -3.90 -26.60 1.42
C LYS A 460 -3.63 -27.61 0.32
N VAL A 461 -3.71 -27.20 -0.95
CA VAL A 461 -3.33 -28.06 -2.08
C VAL A 461 -1.85 -28.42 -2.00
N VAL A 462 -0.95 -27.44 -1.85
CA VAL A 462 0.50 -27.65 -1.73
C VAL A 462 0.84 -28.59 -0.56
N ASP A 463 0.22 -28.38 0.60
CA ASP A 463 0.44 -29.21 1.79
C ASP A 463 0.00 -30.65 1.55
N SER A 464 -1.07 -30.89 0.76
CA SER A 464 -1.53 -32.24 0.41
C SER A 464 -0.53 -33.02 -0.45
N PHE A 465 0.37 -32.33 -1.16
CA PHE A 465 1.44 -32.96 -1.95
C PHE A 465 2.71 -33.20 -1.16
N LYS A 466 2.99 -32.46 -0.08
CA LYS A 466 4.24 -32.57 0.70
C LYS A 466 4.55 -34.00 1.16
N SER A 467 3.54 -34.77 1.52
CA SER A 467 3.70 -36.17 1.93
C SER A 467 3.99 -37.14 0.78
N LYS A 468 3.78 -36.74 -0.47
CA LYS A 468 3.94 -37.55 -1.68
C LYS A 468 5.17 -37.22 -2.48
N LEU A 469 5.99 -36.27 -2.00
CA LEU A 469 7.17 -35.81 -2.72
C LEU A 469 8.29 -36.86 -2.71
N PRO A 470 8.99 -37.01 -3.84
CA PRO A 470 10.24 -37.76 -3.87
C PRO A 470 11.30 -37.14 -2.95
N ARG A 471 12.26 -37.96 -2.50
CA ARG A 471 13.36 -37.45 -1.68
C ARG A 471 14.15 -36.40 -2.43
N GLY A 472 14.41 -35.26 -1.80
CA GLY A 472 15.15 -34.13 -2.39
C GLY A 472 14.32 -33.20 -3.28
N THR A 473 12.98 -33.40 -3.32
CA THR A 473 12.05 -32.46 -3.95
C THR A 473 11.34 -31.63 -2.87
N PHE A 474 11.26 -30.32 -3.08
CA PHE A 474 10.66 -29.37 -2.15
C PHE A 474 9.59 -28.54 -2.85
N LEU A 475 8.56 -28.18 -2.10
CA LEU A 475 7.52 -27.23 -2.54
C LEU A 475 7.63 -25.96 -1.72
N SER A 476 7.63 -24.82 -2.41
CA SER A 476 7.56 -23.50 -1.77
C SER A 476 6.58 -22.61 -2.52
N MET A 477 5.84 -21.78 -1.79
CA MET A 477 4.96 -20.77 -2.36
C MET A 477 5.63 -19.40 -2.22
N ARG A 478 5.74 -18.69 -3.34
CA ARG A 478 6.44 -17.42 -3.47
C ARG A 478 5.55 -16.36 -4.12
N GLY A 479 6.16 -15.26 -4.53
CA GLY A 479 5.46 -14.12 -5.11
C GLY A 479 4.89 -13.19 -4.05
N GLN A 480 3.82 -12.48 -4.40
CA GLN A 480 3.16 -11.53 -3.50
C GLN A 480 2.65 -12.16 -2.21
N VAL A 481 2.22 -13.42 -2.25
CA VAL A 481 1.71 -14.16 -1.08
C VAL A 481 2.74 -14.20 0.04
N GLN A 482 3.99 -14.50 -0.28
CA GLN A 482 5.06 -14.54 0.73
C GLN A 482 5.26 -13.16 1.38
N SER A 483 5.30 -12.11 0.56
CA SER A 483 5.47 -10.73 1.04
C SER A 483 4.28 -10.23 1.82
N MET A 484 3.06 -10.57 1.40
CA MET A 484 1.83 -10.28 2.12
C MET A 484 1.87 -10.88 3.53
N ASN A 485 2.13 -12.17 3.64
CA ASN A 485 2.16 -12.88 4.93
C ASN A 485 3.25 -12.32 5.86
N SER A 486 4.46 -12.09 5.34
CA SER A 486 5.56 -11.52 6.13
C SER A 486 5.26 -10.07 6.58
N SER A 487 4.65 -9.26 5.71
CA SER A 487 4.27 -7.88 6.03
C SER A 487 3.14 -7.84 7.07
N PHE A 488 2.13 -8.69 6.95
CA PHE A 488 1.04 -8.75 7.93
C PHE A 488 1.53 -9.21 9.30
N ALA A 489 2.39 -10.24 9.34
CA ALA A 489 3.00 -10.69 10.59
C ALA A 489 3.90 -9.60 11.21
N GLY A 490 4.73 -8.95 10.39
CA GLY A 490 5.61 -7.87 10.82
C GLY A 490 4.84 -6.64 11.34
N LEU A 491 3.81 -6.17 10.59
CA LEU A 491 2.98 -5.03 11.00
C LEU A 491 2.12 -5.36 12.22
N GLY A 492 1.57 -6.58 12.30
CA GLY A 492 0.79 -7.01 13.46
C GLY A 492 1.64 -7.07 14.75
N ALA A 493 2.80 -7.72 14.69
CA ALA A 493 3.74 -7.75 15.81
C ALA A 493 4.25 -6.35 16.15
N GLY A 494 4.56 -5.56 15.13
CA GLY A 494 4.98 -4.17 15.29
C GLY A 494 3.91 -3.28 15.93
N LEU A 495 2.65 -3.46 15.57
CA LEU A 495 1.53 -2.72 16.17
C LEU A 495 1.39 -3.02 17.67
N ILE A 496 1.48 -4.29 18.05
CA ILE A 496 1.46 -4.70 19.47
C ILE A 496 2.65 -4.06 20.21
N PHE A 497 3.84 -4.12 19.61
CA PHE A 497 5.04 -3.52 20.18
C PHE A 497 4.91 -1.99 20.33
N ALA A 498 4.34 -1.30 19.34
CA ALA A 498 4.06 0.14 19.42
C ALA A 498 3.10 0.48 20.55
N ILE A 499 2.01 -0.28 20.72
CA ILE A 499 1.05 -0.07 21.81
C ILE A 499 1.75 -0.21 23.17
N VAL A 500 2.62 -1.21 23.33
CA VAL A 500 3.41 -1.42 24.55
C VAL A 500 4.37 -0.26 24.79
N LEU A 501 5.09 0.21 23.77
CA LEU A 501 5.98 1.37 23.89
C LEU A 501 5.23 2.65 24.27
N VAL A 502 4.10 2.92 23.64
CA VAL A 502 3.24 4.07 23.95
C VAL A 502 2.72 3.96 25.39
N TYR A 503 2.34 2.75 25.82
CA TYR A 503 1.93 2.53 27.20
C TYR A 503 3.05 2.88 28.20
N PHE A 504 4.25 2.37 28.00
CA PHE A 504 5.39 2.69 28.88
C PHE A 504 5.78 4.15 28.84
N LEU A 505 5.77 4.80 27.67
CA LEU A 505 6.00 6.24 27.58
C LEU A 505 5.00 7.02 28.44
N MET A 506 3.72 6.64 28.38
CA MET A 506 2.69 7.28 29.18
C MET A 506 2.84 6.97 30.67
N VAL A 507 3.28 5.75 31.08
CA VAL A 507 3.57 5.41 32.47
C VAL A 507 4.64 6.35 33.05
N VAL A 508 5.70 6.59 32.26
CA VAL A 508 6.77 7.53 32.67
C VAL A 508 6.24 8.95 32.79
N ASN A 509 5.39 9.39 31.87
CA ASN A 509 4.84 10.75 31.87
C ASN A 509 3.83 10.99 33.00
N PHE A 510 2.91 10.05 33.23
CA PHE A 510 1.86 10.20 34.26
C PHE A 510 2.26 9.65 35.61
N GLN A 511 3.42 9.04 35.75
CA GLN A 511 3.90 8.33 36.95
C GLN A 511 2.81 7.41 37.55
N SER A 512 1.95 6.87 36.71
CA SER A 512 0.78 6.07 37.05
C SER A 512 0.61 4.92 36.08
N TRP A 513 0.26 3.74 36.54
CA TRP A 513 -0.09 2.61 35.72
C TRP A 513 -1.56 2.64 35.24
N THR A 514 -2.42 3.35 35.93
CA THR A 514 -3.86 3.38 35.67
C THR A 514 -4.22 4.36 34.54
N ASP A 515 -3.59 5.53 34.45
CA ASP A 515 -3.91 6.55 33.47
C ASP A 515 -3.58 6.11 32.04
N PRO A 516 -2.38 5.53 31.77
CA PRO A 516 -2.10 4.93 30.46
C PRO A 516 -3.08 3.83 30.07
N PHE A 517 -3.51 3.01 31.03
CA PHE A 517 -4.51 1.97 30.76
C PHE A 517 -5.85 2.57 30.35
N ILE A 518 -6.30 3.64 31.01
CA ILE A 518 -7.53 4.36 30.64
C ILE A 518 -7.44 4.93 29.22
N ILE A 519 -6.29 5.52 28.88
CA ILE A 519 -6.05 6.12 27.56
C ILE A 519 -6.10 5.05 26.45
N ILE A 520 -5.46 3.90 26.67
CA ILE A 520 -5.42 2.79 25.70
C ILE A 520 -6.80 2.16 25.47
N MET A 521 -7.74 2.30 26.41
CA MET A 521 -9.12 1.83 26.22
C MET A 521 -9.86 2.50 25.04
N ALA A 522 -9.31 3.55 24.43
CA ALA A 522 -9.81 4.11 23.18
C ALA A 522 -9.47 3.26 21.94
N LEU A 523 -8.40 2.45 21.99
CA LEU A 523 -7.90 1.69 20.84
C LEU A 523 -8.85 0.63 20.31
N PRO A 524 -9.55 -0.18 21.12
CA PRO A 524 -10.55 -1.11 20.62
C PRO A 524 -11.60 -0.43 19.76
N GLY A 525 -12.04 0.78 20.14
CA GLY A 525 -12.96 1.57 19.32
C GLY A 525 -12.38 1.99 17.98
N ALA A 526 -11.12 2.43 17.95
CA ALA A 526 -10.42 2.77 16.71
C ALA A 526 -10.35 1.56 15.78
N LEU A 527 -9.96 0.39 16.28
CA LEU A 527 -9.87 -0.84 15.50
C LEU A 527 -11.23 -1.26 14.94
N CYS A 528 -12.30 -1.17 15.75
CA CYS A 528 -13.66 -1.42 15.26
C CYS A 528 -14.01 -0.49 14.11
N GLY A 529 -13.74 0.82 14.25
CA GLY A 529 -14.01 1.81 13.22
C GLY A 529 -13.30 1.51 11.89
N ILE A 530 -12.05 1.04 11.95
CA ILE A 530 -11.28 0.63 10.78
C ILE A 530 -11.96 -0.55 10.08
N ILE A 531 -12.29 -1.61 10.83
CA ILE A 531 -12.93 -2.82 10.30
C ILE A 531 -14.26 -2.47 9.63
N TRP A 532 -15.10 -1.67 10.27
CA TRP A 532 -16.38 -1.24 9.73
C TRP A 532 -16.23 -0.41 8.47
N MET A 533 -15.30 0.53 8.43
CA MET A 533 -15.10 1.38 7.27
C MET A 533 -14.58 0.58 6.07
N LEU A 534 -13.63 -0.34 6.28
CA LEU A 534 -13.14 -1.24 5.23
C LEU A 534 -14.27 -2.13 4.71
N PHE A 535 -15.09 -2.70 5.59
CA PHE A 535 -16.22 -3.54 5.22
C PHE A 535 -17.27 -2.77 4.41
N LEU A 536 -17.69 -1.60 4.88
CA LEU A 536 -18.70 -0.76 4.21
C LEU A 536 -18.22 -0.22 2.86
N SER A 537 -16.94 0.04 2.71
CA SER A 537 -16.35 0.50 1.45
C SER A 537 -15.95 -0.63 0.50
N GLY A 538 -16.19 -1.90 0.86
CA GLY A 538 -15.78 -3.07 0.07
C GLY A 538 -14.27 -3.17 -0.14
N THR A 539 -13.48 -2.64 0.80
CA THR A 539 -12.02 -2.60 0.73
C THR A 539 -11.43 -3.78 1.50
N THR A 540 -10.51 -4.51 0.86
CA THR A 540 -9.79 -5.62 1.51
C THR A 540 -8.79 -5.12 2.53
N LEU A 541 -8.45 -5.96 3.51
CA LEU A 541 -7.35 -5.71 4.42
C LEU A 541 -6.04 -5.85 3.65
N ASN A 542 -5.24 -4.79 3.61
CA ASN A 542 -3.99 -4.71 2.85
C ASN A 542 -2.95 -3.88 3.60
N VAL A 543 -1.71 -3.84 3.11
CA VAL A 543 -0.63 -3.12 3.78
C VAL A 543 -0.94 -1.62 3.95
N PRO A 544 -1.46 -0.88 2.94
CA PRO A 544 -1.90 0.50 3.12
C PRO A 544 -2.97 0.68 4.22
N SER A 545 -3.96 -0.22 4.32
CA SER A 545 -5.00 -0.12 5.36
C SER A 545 -4.44 -0.35 6.76
N LEU A 546 -3.47 -1.27 6.93
CA LEU A 546 -2.76 -1.47 8.20
C LEU A 546 -1.92 -0.25 8.57
N MET A 547 -1.31 0.42 7.61
CA MET A 547 -0.62 1.69 7.83
C MET A 547 -1.59 2.77 8.29
N GLY A 548 -2.78 2.84 7.67
CA GLY A 548 -3.84 3.72 8.12
C GLY A 548 -4.31 3.40 9.55
N ALA A 549 -4.35 2.12 9.92
CA ALA A 549 -4.66 1.70 11.29
C ALA A 549 -3.62 2.22 12.29
N ILE A 550 -2.33 2.10 11.98
CA ILE A 550 -1.24 2.64 12.79
C ILE A 550 -1.41 4.16 13.01
N MET A 551 -1.71 4.91 11.94
CA MET A 551 -1.96 6.35 12.03
C MET A 551 -3.18 6.68 12.91
N ALA A 552 -4.30 5.99 12.70
CA ALA A 552 -5.53 6.22 13.46
C ALA A 552 -5.33 5.96 14.97
N ILE A 553 -4.58 4.92 15.33
CA ILE A 553 -4.22 4.58 16.70
C ILE A 553 -3.39 5.70 17.33
N GLY A 554 -2.39 6.23 16.63
CA GLY A 554 -1.57 7.34 17.13
C GLY A 554 -2.40 8.59 17.47
N VAL A 555 -3.33 8.96 16.59
CA VAL A 555 -4.20 10.13 16.81
C VAL A 555 -5.25 9.86 17.89
N ALA A 556 -5.80 8.64 17.96
CA ALA A 556 -6.77 8.27 18.98
C ALA A 556 -6.16 8.35 20.39
N THR A 557 -4.93 7.85 20.56
CA THR A 557 -4.20 7.96 21.84
C THR A 557 -3.91 9.41 22.19
N ALA A 558 -3.46 10.23 21.25
CA ALA A 558 -3.19 11.65 21.45
C ALA A 558 -4.43 12.42 21.96
N ASN A 559 -5.59 12.19 21.36
CA ASN A 559 -6.84 12.81 21.79
C ASN A 559 -7.26 12.33 23.19
N SER A 560 -7.05 11.05 23.50
CA SER A 560 -7.39 10.49 24.83
C SER A 560 -6.45 10.99 25.92
N ILE A 561 -5.16 11.21 25.64
CA ILE A 561 -4.20 11.84 26.55
C ILE A 561 -4.73 13.20 27.00
N LEU A 562 -5.14 14.06 26.05
CA LEU A 562 -5.63 15.41 26.36
C LEU A 562 -6.90 15.40 27.25
N VAL A 563 -7.78 14.42 27.09
CA VAL A 563 -8.98 14.30 27.92
C VAL A 563 -8.64 13.85 29.32
N VAL A 564 -7.76 12.85 29.47
CA VAL A 564 -7.37 12.30 30.79
C VAL A 564 -6.51 13.29 31.57
N THR A 565 -5.54 13.97 30.91
CA THR A 565 -4.73 15.01 31.53
C THR A 565 -5.62 16.11 32.11
N PHE A 566 -6.58 16.63 31.34
CA PHE A 566 -7.48 17.67 31.82
C PHE A 566 -8.39 17.19 32.95
N ALA A 567 -8.82 15.92 32.93
CA ALA A 567 -9.59 15.37 34.05
C ALA A 567 -8.77 15.27 35.33
N ASN A 568 -7.46 15.00 35.24
CA ASN A 568 -6.54 15.00 36.38
C ASN A 568 -6.30 16.43 36.87
N ASP A 569 -6.05 17.41 35.99
CA ASP A 569 -5.85 18.83 36.31
C ASP A 569 -7.07 19.41 37.05
N GLU A 570 -8.29 19.07 36.59
CA GLU A 570 -9.54 19.49 37.25
C GLU A 570 -9.70 18.94 38.69
N ARG A 571 -9.19 17.73 38.92
CA ARG A 571 -9.19 17.16 40.29
C ARG A 571 -8.15 17.81 41.18
N CYS A 572 -7.01 18.21 40.64
CA CYS A 572 -5.99 18.95 41.37
C CYS A 572 -6.42 20.40 41.68
N ALA A 573 -7.14 21.05 40.75
CA ALA A 573 -7.59 22.43 40.94
C ALA A 573 -8.68 22.58 42.00
N HIS A 574 -9.44 21.52 42.28
CA HIS A 574 -10.58 21.53 43.20
C HIS A 574 -10.55 20.29 44.08
N GLU A 575 -9.98 20.39 45.31
CA GLU A 575 -9.70 19.30 46.26
C GLU A 575 -10.89 18.35 46.59
N ASN A 576 -12.13 18.73 46.31
CA ASN A 576 -13.34 17.94 46.55
C ASN A 576 -14.07 17.45 45.32
N LYS A 577 -13.46 17.52 44.14
CA LYS A 577 -14.16 17.11 42.87
C LYS A 577 -14.07 15.58 42.69
N ASN A 578 -15.23 14.93 42.69
CA ASN A 578 -15.34 13.49 42.43
C ASN A 578 -14.87 13.15 41.02
N SER A 579 -14.36 11.92 40.81
CA SER A 579 -13.96 11.43 39.48
C SER A 579 -15.08 11.49 38.43
N PHE A 580 -16.34 11.48 38.86
CA PHE A 580 -17.52 11.65 37.99
C PHE A 580 -17.60 13.07 37.46
N ASP A 581 -17.50 14.08 38.34
CA ASP A 581 -17.62 15.50 37.97
C ASP A 581 -16.40 15.98 37.19
N ALA A 582 -15.20 15.47 37.52
CA ALA A 582 -13.99 15.73 36.75
C ALA A 582 -14.08 15.17 35.33
N ALA A 583 -14.58 13.93 35.14
CA ALA A 583 -14.80 13.34 33.82
C ALA A 583 -15.84 14.11 33.00
N LEU A 584 -16.92 14.61 33.66
CA LEU A 584 -17.96 15.41 33.00
C LEU A 584 -17.40 16.78 32.56
N SER A 585 -16.62 17.45 33.44
CA SER A 585 -15.96 18.72 33.14
C SER A 585 -14.95 18.58 31.99
N ALA A 586 -14.14 17.54 32.02
CA ALA A 586 -13.17 17.25 30.99
C ALA A 586 -13.87 17.04 29.64
N GLY A 587 -14.93 16.23 29.60
CA GLY A 587 -15.73 16.03 28.39
C GLY A 587 -16.30 17.33 27.86
N PHE A 588 -16.88 18.17 28.73
CA PHE A 588 -17.44 19.47 28.37
C PHE A 588 -16.40 20.41 27.73
N THR A 589 -15.24 20.53 28.34
CA THR A 589 -14.19 21.48 27.90
C THR A 589 -13.44 20.98 26.67
N ARG A 590 -13.14 19.68 26.62
CA ARG A 590 -12.35 19.07 25.53
C ARG A 590 -13.16 18.63 24.32
N LEU A 591 -14.49 18.70 24.33
CA LEU A 591 -15.33 18.36 23.19
C LEU A 591 -14.91 19.09 21.91
N ARG A 592 -14.73 20.43 22.00
CA ARG A 592 -14.41 21.26 20.83
C ARG A 592 -13.03 20.92 20.23
N PRO A 593 -11.92 20.88 20.99
CA PRO A 593 -10.60 20.50 20.47
C PRO A 593 -10.58 19.10 19.83
N VAL A 594 -11.17 18.10 20.49
CA VAL A 594 -11.17 16.71 20.01
C VAL A 594 -11.93 16.56 18.69
N ILE A 595 -13.11 17.21 18.56
CA ILE A 595 -13.87 17.21 17.31
C ILE A 595 -13.11 17.95 16.21
N MET A 596 -12.48 19.08 16.53
CA MET A 596 -11.72 19.86 15.53
C MET A 596 -10.54 19.08 14.98
N THR A 597 -9.75 18.40 15.81
CA THR A 597 -8.62 17.57 15.36
C THR A 597 -9.09 16.38 14.52
N ALA A 598 -10.14 15.69 14.96
CA ALA A 598 -10.70 14.56 14.22
C ALA A 598 -11.24 14.98 12.85
N LEU A 599 -12.03 16.06 12.78
CA LEU A 599 -12.58 16.56 11.51
C LEU A 599 -11.50 17.06 10.57
N ALA A 600 -10.47 17.76 11.08
CA ALA A 600 -9.35 18.22 10.26
C ALA A 600 -8.63 17.04 9.58
N MET A 601 -8.37 15.96 10.32
CA MET A 601 -7.76 14.75 9.77
C MET A 601 -8.68 14.02 8.78
N ILE A 602 -9.96 13.88 9.11
CA ILE A 602 -10.95 13.22 8.24
C ILE A 602 -11.08 13.97 6.91
N ILE A 603 -11.23 15.30 6.96
CA ILE A 603 -11.33 16.14 5.75
C ILE A 603 -10.02 16.08 4.94
N GLY A 604 -8.87 16.11 5.61
CA GLY A 604 -7.56 15.99 4.97
C GLY A 604 -7.34 14.64 4.27
N MET A 605 -7.90 13.55 4.81
CA MET A 605 -7.79 12.20 4.24
C MET A 605 -8.90 11.89 3.21
N LEU A 606 -9.93 12.74 3.08
CA LEU A 606 -11.06 12.49 2.18
C LEU A 606 -10.63 12.36 0.71
N PRO A 607 -9.79 13.25 0.12
CA PRO A 607 -9.37 13.11 -1.27
C PRO A 607 -8.63 11.78 -1.52
N MET A 608 -7.76 11.37 -0.59
CA MET A 608 -7.03 10.11 -0.67
C MET A 608 -7.99 8.91 -0.57
N SER A 609 -8.97 8.95 0.33
CA SER A 609 -9.94 7.86 0.54
C SER A 609 -10.84 7.59 -0.67
N LEU A 610 -11.07 8.59 -1.49
CA LEU A 610 -11.83 8.51 -2.74
C LEU A 610 -11.00 7.94 -3.89
N GLY A 611 -9.68 7.85 -3.75
CA GLY A 611 -8.80 7.33 -4.79
C GLY A 611 -8.75 8.22 -6.03
N LEU A 612 -8.83 9.55 -5.85
CA LEU A 612 -8.84 10.51 -6.96
C LEU A 612 -7.45 10.63 -7.59
N GLY A 613 -7.41 10.58 -8.94
CA GLY A 613 -6.18 10.68 -9.74
C GLY A 613 -5.57 9.32 -10.07
N GLU A 614 -4.66 9.31 -11.04
CA GLU A 614 -3.96 8.10 -11.48
C GLU A 614 -3.17 7.46 -10.33
N GLY A 615 -3.37 6.16 -10.07
CA GLY A 615 -2.74 5.43 -8.97
C GLY A 615 -3.26 5.78 -7.56
N GLY A 616 -4.25 6.68 -7.44
CA GLY A 616 -4.87 7.05 -6.16
C GLY A 616 -5.51 5.87 -5.44
N GLU A 617 -5.97 4.86 -6.17
CA GLU A 617 -6.55 3.63 -5.66
C GLU A 617 -5.60 2.86 -4.73
N GLN A 618 -4.29 2.94 -4.96
CA GLN A 618 -3.27 2.27 -4.15
C GLN A 618 -3.26 2.76 -2.70
N ASN A 619 -3.51 4.06 -2.47
CA ASN A 619 -3.49 4.67 -1.15
C ASN A 619 -4.90 4.87 -0.56
N ALA A 620 -5.97 4.65 -1.32
CA ALA A 620 -7.35 4.80 -0.85
C ALA A 620 -7.67 3.99 0.42
N PRO A 621 -7.22 2.72 0.57
CA PRO A 621 -7.44 1.95 1.80
C PRO A 621 -6.82 2.59 3.05
N LEU A 622 -5.67 3.26 2.91
CA LEU A 622 -5.05 4.00 4.01
C LEU A 622 -5.97 5.13 4.48
N GLY A 623 -6.45 5.96 3.56
CA GLY A 623 -7.37 7.05 3.88
C GLY A 623 -8.67 6.55 4.51
N ARG A 624 -9.26 5.47 3.96
CA ARG A 624 -10.49 4.84 4.48
C ARG A 624 -10.29 4.30 5.90
N ALA A 625 -9.17 3.61 6.16
CA ALA A 625 -8.85 3.11 7.50
C ALA A 625 -8.68 4.24 8.53
N VAL A 626 -7.99 5.33 8.16
CA VAL A 626 -7.83 6.50 9.03
C VAL A 626 -9.17 7.15 9.34
N ILE A 627 -10.01 7.40 8.33
CA ILE A 627 -11.33 8.02 8.52
C ILE A 627 -12.20 7.14 9.42
N GLY A 628 -12.32 5.84 9.13
CA GLY A 628 -13.13 4.92 9.93
C GLY A 628 -12.63 4.80 11.37
N GLY A 629 -11.32 4.66 11.54
CA GLY A 629 -10.67 4.59 12.84
C GLY A 629 -10.93 5.85 13.67
N LEU A 630 -10.74 7.04 13.11
CA LEU A 630 -10.94 8.32 13.81
C LEU A 630 -12.40 8.60 14.15
N LEU A 631 -13.34 8.25 13.26
CA LEU A 631 -14.78 8.44 13.54
C LEU A 631 -15.19 7.70 14.81
N VAL A 632 -14.88 6.41 14.90
CA VAL A 632 -15.28 5.60 16.07
C VAL A 632 -14.39 5.89 17.27
N ALA A 633 -13.08 6.12 17.08
CA ALA A 633 -12.17 6.52 18.15
C ALA A 633 -12.61 7.83 18.82
N THR A 634 -13.07 8.83 18.05
CA THR A 634 -13.56 10.09 18.62
C THR A 634 -14.76 9.86 19.51
N VAL A 635 -15.72 9.03 19.08
CA VAL A 635 -16.88 8.66 19.93
C VAL A 635 -16.42 7.92 21.17
N THR A 636 -15.50 6.97 21.03
CA THR A 636 -14.95 6.19 22.16
C THR A 636 -14.21 7.10 23.15
N THR A 637 -13.37 8.01 22.66
CA THR A 637 -12.63 8.98 23.51
C THR A 637 -13.58 9.91 24.26
N LEU A 638 -14.67 10.35 23.63
CA LEU A 638 -15.61 11.28 24.24
C LEU A 638 -16.60 10.61 25.22
N PHE A 639 -16.97 9.35 25.01
CA PHE A 639 -17.95 8.67 25.85
C PHE A 639 -17.36 7.56 26.71
N PHE A 640 -16.57 6.66 26.13
CA PHE A 640 -16.09 5.47 26.82
C PHE A 640 -14.91 5.78 27.75
N VAL A 641 -13.92 6.56 27.31
CA VAL A 641 -12.75 6.92 28.12
C VAL A 641 -13.16 7.63 29.42
N PRO A 642 -14.05 8.64 29.44
CA PRO A 642 -14.54 9.25 30.68
C PRO A 642 -15.25 8.25 31.61
N VAL A 643 -16.00 7.28 31.07
CA VAL A 643 -16.66 6.23 31.87
C VAL A 643 -15.63 5.33 32.53
N VAL A 644 -14.59 4.90 31.79
CA VAL A 644 -13.48 4.11 32.35
C VAL A 644 -12.72 4.88 33.39
N TYR A 645 -12.44 6.18 33.15
CA TYR A 645 -11.78 7.07 34.10
C TYR A 645 -12.56 7.16 35.42
N SER A 646 -13.87 7.42 35.35
CA SER A 646 -14.74 7.52 36.53
C SER A 646 -14.86 6.21 37.32
N LEU A 647 -14.57 5.05 36.70
CA LEU A 647 -14.59 3.75 37.35
C LEU A 647 -13.28 3.44 38.09
N LEU A 648 -12.14 3.71 37.42
CA LEU A 648 -10.82 3.32 37.93
C LEU A 648 -10.22 4.32 38.92
N ARG A 649 -10.49 5.62 38.76
CA ARG A 649 -9.96 6.72 39.58
C ARG A 649 -10.92 7.09 40.73
N LYS A 650 -11.35 6.11 41.54
CA LYS A 650 -12.23 6.35 42.71
C LYS A 650 -11.51 6.87 43.94
N LYS A 651 -10.21 6.55 44.09
CA LYS A 651 -9.41 6.98 45.27
C LYS A 651 -9.06 8.46 45.18
N GLU A 652 -8.83 9.11 46.33
CA GLU A 652 -8.31 10.46 46.42
C GLU A 652 -7.03 10.58 45.60
N PHE A 653 -6.91 11.67 44.88
CA PHE A 653 -5.77 11.97 44.01
C PHE A 653 -4.82 12.87 44.83
N THR A 654 -3.62 12.38 45.12
CA THR A 654 -2.55 13.21 45.70
C THR A 654 -1.89 13.95 44.52
N CYS A 655 -2.00 15.28 44.51
CA CYS A 655 -1.26 16.14 43.59
C CYS A 655 0.22 16.13 43.96
N ASP A 656 1.13 16.16 42.99
CA ASP A 656 2.56 16.27 43.27
C ASP A 656 2.85 17.60 44.01
N GLU A 657 3.62 17.54 45.08
CA GLU A 657 3.98 18.71 45.94
C GLU A 657 4.69 19.81 45.15
N ASP A 658 5.36 19.45 44.02
CA ASP A 658 6.06 20.41 43.13
C ASP A 658 5.09 21.32 42.34
N GLU A 659 3.89 20.84 41.99
CA GLU A 659 2.85 21.67 41.36
C GLU A 659 2.15 22.59 42.37
N GLU A 660 2.05 22.15 43.60
CA GLU A 660 1.50 22.95 44.71
C GLU A 660 2.44 24.11 45.09
N PHE A 661 3.76 23.87 45.06
CA PHE A 661 4.78 24.90 45.24
C PHE A 661 4.76 25.96 44.12
N ALA A 662 4.65 25.55 42.85
CA ALA A 662 4.56 26.45 41.71
C ALA A 662 3.28 27.31 41.72
N ARG A 663 2.18 26.80 42.29
CA ARG A 663 0.91 27.54 42.46
C ARG A 663 0.95 28.51 43.63
N GLN A 664 1.65 28.16 44.70
CA GLN A 664 1.87 29.06 45.84
C GLN A 664 2.80 30.22 45.48
N GLU A 665 3.83 30.03 44.66
CA GLU A 665 4.68 31.11 44.15
C GLU A 665 3.94 32.09 43.22
N HIS A 666 2.97 31.61 42.43
CA HIS A 666 2.19 32.48 41.53
C HIS A 666 0.92 33.05 42.17
N GLY A 667 0.40 32.43 43.23
CA GLY A 667 -0.71 32.96 44.05
C GLY A 667 -0.29 33.94 45.15
N GLY A 668 0.98 33.88 45.56
CA GLY A 668 1.51 34.69 46.67
C GLY A 668 1.84 36.15 46.35
N THR A 669 1.77 36.59 45.10
CA THR A 669 2.03 37.99 44.71
C THR A 669 0.82 38.91 44.81
N ALA A 670 -0.35 38.40 45.23
CA ALA A 670 -1.57 39.22 45.37
C ALA A 670 -1.90 39.66 46.80
N GLU A 671 -1.23 39.16 47.85
CA GLU A 671 -1.54 39.51 49.25
C GLU A 671 -0.42 40.18 50.06
N GLY A 672 0.71 40.54 49.47
CA GLY A 672 1.86 41.12 50.14
C GLY A 672 2.05 42.63 49.98
N GLY A 673 0.97 43.42 49.92
CA GLY A 673 1.05 44.88 49.75
C GLY A 673 0.16 45.70 50.68
N ALA A 674 0.05 45.33 51.99
CA ALA A 674 -0.61 46.18 52.95
C ALA A 674 0.01 45.97 54.35
N GLN A 675 1.15 46.63 54.58
CA GLN A 675 1.53 47.20 55.88
C GLN A 675 2.50 48.37 55.70
#